data_e67a09c0dbc43d4020f4fee3d8581f94
#
_entry.id   e67a09c0dbc43d4020f4fee3d8581f94
#
_cell.length_a   1.000
_cell.length_b   1.000
_cell.length_c   1.000
_cell.angle_alpha   90.00
_cell.angle_beta   90.00
_cell.angle_gamma   90.00
#
_symmetry.space_group_name_H-M   'P 1'
#
loop_
_entity.id
_entity.type
_entity.pdbx_description
1 polymer ?
#
loop_
_entity_poly.entity_id
_entity_poly.type
_entity_poly.pdbx_seq_one_letter_code
_entity_poly.pdbx_strand_id
1 'polypeptide(L)'
;MCGFVAGLLRRTLEPKRLDRALETLHHRGPDAVGRWIAPDGRMFLGHTRLSIIGLDNGDQPMSDASGDVRLVVNGEFYGYKAIRERLRAEGCVFKTDSDSEIALHLYLREGMNLGRHLRGEFAAVIADRRNRALLAIRDRFGIKPLFYAVHEGDVFFASEVKALLALGVPARWNREAVYQEAFHFRPHSRSLFAGIFTVPPGHYAIAQNGEVSVYPYWDLAFPTAAELAGDDRSDQEVVAGFRAVLDDAVRERLVADVEVAAYLSGGIDSCAVLGLAQRHMDRPIRAFTLSFEDAAYDESELARAQAERSGASFHPIPVTSRALADAYSDAVWHAETPFVNGHGVAKFLLSRAVRDAGIKVVFTGEGSDEMLGGYAPFRRDVLLYNSARQDPATVSRLLAELRASNQAVPTLVMSEETPIPELDTVRRRLGWIPSWIQTFSTMGQRTRAIFSPEMAASVAGMNPYEVALSRLPIDERVAGRDPLNQALYLWSRIHLPNFILTFLSDRMEMAHSIEGRVPFLDHELAEYAAKLPIHMKINGMREKHVLREATRDVLIEPVYDRQKHPFTTPPAKFGEADAMLELFGDVFASSLLDDQPIFDAAAVRRLFQELPEQPPEQRVGVDGLLNRVLSLTLMHQRFGMSQ
;
A
#
# COMPACT_ATOMS: atom_id res chain seq x y z
N MET A 1 -13.63 3.91 -7.84
CA MET A 1 -13.44 3.30 -6.50
C MET A 1 -14.50 3.76 -5.53
N CYS A 2 -14.64 3.10 -4.38
CA CYS A 2 -15.81 3.26 -3.53
C CYS A 2 -15.45 3.11 -2.05
N GLY A 3 -16.42 3.29 -1.17
CA GLY A 3 -16.38 2.89 0.22
C GLY A 3 -17.57 2.00 0.53
N PHE A 4 -17.41 1.03 1.41
CA PHE A 4 -18.54 0.22 1.86
C PHE A 4 -18.44 -0.16 3.34
N VAL A 5 -19.60 -0.49 3.87
CA VAL A 5 -19.77 -1.17 5.17
C VAL A 5 -20.74 -2.33 5.02
N ALA A 6 -20.53 -3.39 5.79
CA ALA A 6 -21.42 -4.54 5.86
C ALA A 6 -21.51 -5.06 7.30
N GLY A 7 -22.63 -5.67 7.66
CA GLY A 7 -22.76 -6.27 8.98
C GLY A 7 -23.69 -7.49 9.01
N LEU A 8 -23.32 -8.42 9.90
CA LEU A 8 -24.12 -9.58 10.30
C LEU A 8 -24.34 -9.51 11.82
N LEU A 9 -25.58 -9.27 12.22
CA LEU A 9 -25.92 -8.86 13.56
C LEU A 9 -26.74 -9.90 14.33
N ARG A 10 -26.57 -9.93 15.64
CA ARG A 10 -27.43 -10.67 16.56
C ARG A 10 -28.77 -9.96 16.81
N ARG A 11 -28.74 -8.62 16.77
CA ARG A 11 -29.91 -7.76 16.99
C ARG A 11 -30.17 -6.92 15.75
N THR A 12 -31.34 -6.32 15.68
CA THR A 12 -31.73 -5.43 14.57
C THR A 12 -30.85 -4.17 14.55
N LEU A 13 -30.40 -3.79 13.35
CA LEU A 13 -29.62 -2.58 13.12
C LEU A 13 -30.46 -1.32 13.42
N GLU A 14 -29.88 -0.38 14.14
CA GLU A 14 -30.36 1.00 14.18
C GLU A 14 -29.92 1.74 12.89
N PRO A 15 -30.85 2.17 12.00
CA PRO A 15 -30.49 2.75 10.71
C PRO A 15 -29.51 3.93 10.77
N LYS A 16 -29.64 4.79 11.81
CA LYS A 16 -28.72 5.92 12.03
C LYS A 16 -27.24 5.51 12.20
N ARG A 17 -26.97 4.28 12.68
CA ARG A 17 -25.59 3.78 12.77
C ARG A 17 -25.00 3.54 11.38
N LEU A 18 -25.79 3.00 10.45
CA LEU A 18 -25.37 2.82 9.06
C LEU A 18 -25.11 4.16 8.38
N ASP A 19 -26.00 5.14 8.58
CA ASP A 19 -25.83 6.48 8.00
C ASP A 19 -24.54 7.15 8.48
N ARG A 20 -24.26 7.12 9.79
CA ARG A 20 -23.00 7.65 10.33
C ARG A 20 -21.77 6.96 9.76
N ALA A 21 -21.80 5.63 9.59
CA ALA A 21 -20.69 4.91 9.01
C ALA A 21 -20.46 5.27 7.54
N LEU A 22 -21.53 5.42 6.75
CA LEU A 22 -21.45 5.86 5.35
C LEU A 22 -20.94 7.30 5.22
N GLU A 23 -21.31 8.19 6.15
CA GLU A 23 -20.81 9.57 6.19
C GLU A 23 -19.28 9.60 6.35
N THR A 24 -18.71 8.73 7.19
CA THR A 24 -17.24 8.63 7.34
C THR A 24 -16.52 8.16 6.08
N LEU A 25 -17.23 7.57 5.12
CA LEU A 25 -16.70 7.06 3.84
C LEU A 25 -17.05 7.92 2.63
N HIS A 26 -17.77 9.05 2.82
CA HIS A 26 -18.25 9.89 1.72
C HIS A 26 -17.11 10.37 0.79
N HIS A 27 -15.93 10.69 1.37
CA HIS A 27 -14.74 11.10 0.62
C HIS A 27 -14.26 10.03 -0.39
N ARG A 28 -14.58 8.75 -0.17
CA ARG A 28 -14.20 7.68 -1.09
C ARG A 28 -15.13 7.63 -2.32
N GLY A 29 -16.38 8.00 -2.16
CA GLY A 29 -17.36 7.91 -3.23
C GLY A 29 -18.49 8.91 -3.07
N PRO A 30 -18.30 10.16 -3.53
CA PRO A 30 -19.27 11.23 -3.33
C PRO A 30 -20.42 11.21 -4.36
N ASP A 31 -20.36 10.37 -5.40
CA ASP A 31 -21.29 10.44 -6.52
C ASP A 31 -22.66 9.80 -6.20
N ALA A 32 -22.70 8.74 -5.38
CA ALA A 32 -23.96 8.11 -4.95
C ALA A 32 -23.79 7.36 -3.62
N VAL A 33 -24.91 7.16 -2.91
CA VAL A 33 -24.98 6.39 -1.66
C VAL A 33 -26.07 5.34 -1.73
N GLY A 34 -25.68 4.06 -1.58
CA GLY A 34 -26.60 2.94 -1.56
C GLY A 34 -26.70 2.27 -0.20
N ARG A 35 -27.90 1.79 0.13
CA ARG A 35 -28.20 1.10 1.40
C ARG A 35 -29.07 -0.10 1.15
N TRP A 36 -28.83 -1.15 1.88
CA TRP A 36 -29.73 -2.29 1.97
C TRP A 36 -29.69 -2.86 3.39
N ILE A 37 -30.85 -3.13 3.92
CA ILE A 37 -31.03 -3.83 5.20
C ILE A 37 -31.95 -5.02 4.93
N ALA A 38 -31.57 -6.19 5.40
CA ALA A 38 -32.40 -7.40 5.28
C ALA A 38 -33.74 -7.19 6.02
N PRO A 39 -34.84 -7.87 5.60
CA PRO A 39 -36.16 -7.72 6.22
C PRO A 39 -36.20 -8.00 7.73
N ASP A 40 -35.31 -8.88 8.23
CA ASP A 40 -35.17 -9.19 9.65
C ASP A 40 -34.26 -8.20 10.41
N GLY A 41 -33.71 -7.20 9.70
CA GLY A 41 -32.83 -6.18 10.25
C GLY A 41 -31.46 -6.65 10.72
N ARG A 42 -31.09 -7.91 10.45
CA ARG A 42 -29.85 -8.54 10.99
C ARG A 42 -28.68 -8.59 10.02
N MET A 43 -28.89 -8.20 8.78
CA MET A 43 -27.85 -8.12 7.77
C MET A 43 -28.00 -6.80 7.02
N PHE A 44 -26.88 -6.13 6.75
CA PHE A 44 -26.91 -4.89 5.97
C PHE A 44 -25.69 -4.74 5.09
N LEU A 45 -25.85 -3.96 4.03
CA LEU A 45 -24.80 -3.43 3.18
C LEU A 45 -25.01 -1.93 3.01
N GLY A 46 -23.94 -1.16 3.07
CA GLY A 46 -23.90 0.26 2.73
C GLY A 46 -22.76 0.54 1.77
N HIS A 47 -22.95 1.46 0.85
CA HIS A 47 -21.99 1.77 -0.21
C HIS A 47 -21.94 3.27 -0.51
N THR A 48 -20.74 3.82 -0.70
CA THR A 48 -20.50 5.15 -1.25
C THR A 48 -19.78 5.00 -2.57
N ARG A 49 -20.33 5.52 -3.66
CA ARG A 49 -19.89 5.27 -5.04
C ARG A 49 -19.04 6.41 -5.59
N LEU A 50 -17.90 6.07 -6.17
CA LEU A 50 -17.19 6.88 -7.16
C LEU A 50 -17.44 6.24 -8.54
N SER A 51 -18.17 6.95 -9.40
CA SER A 51 -18.59 6.42 -10.70
C SER A 51 -17.47 6.54 -11.72
N ILE A 52 -16.97 5.38 -12.20
CA ILE A 52 -15.87 5.26 -13.16
C ILE A 52 -16.30 4.41 -14.35
N ILE A 53 -16.94 3.24 -14.13
CA ILE A 53 -17.50 2.35 -15.14
C ILE A 53 -19.00 2.17 -14.88
N GLY A 54 -19.81 2.18 -15.96
CA GLY A 54 -21.27 2.07 -15.87
C GLY A 54 -21.89 3.27 -15.15
N LEU A 55 -21.59 4.48 -15.61
CA LEU A 55 -21.92 5.74 -14.91
C LEU A 55 -23.40 5.84 -14.52
N ASP A 56 -24.30 5.37 -15.40
CA ASP A 56 -25.75 5.56 -15.26
C ASP A 56 -26.44 4.43 -14.45
N ASN A 57 -25.87 3.22 -14.41
CA ASN A 57 -26.57 2.05 -13.89
C ASN A 57 -25.73 1.14 -12.96
N GLY A 58 -24.53 1.56 -12.59
CA GLY A 58 -23.61 0.79 -11.72
C GLY A 58 -23.83 0.98 -10.22
N ASP A 59 -25.02 1.38 -9.77
CA ASP A 59 -25.30 1.59 -8.35
C ASP A 59 -25.26 0.31 -7.53
N GLN A 60 -24.80 0.44 -6.30
CA GLN A 60 -24.62 -0.66 -5.36
C GLN A 60 -25.37 -0.36 -4.03
N PRO A 61 -25.85 -1.40 -3.30
CA PRO A 61 -25.61 -2.83 -3.47
C PRO A 61 -26.33 -3.45 -4.66
N MET A 62 -25.60 -4.22 -5.48
CA MET A 62 -26.16 -5.00 -6.59
C MET A 62 -26.87 -6.24 -6.05
N SER A 63 -27.85 -6.77 -6.79
CA SER A 63 -28.65 -7.93 -6.34
C SER A 63 -28.86 -8.93 -7.46
N ASP A 64 -28.84 -10.22 -7.11
CA ASP A 64 -29.27 -11.29 -7.98
C ASP A 64 -30.76 -11.18 -8.34
N ALA A 65 -31.26 -12.11 -9.14
CA ALA A 65 -32.66 -12.12 -9.57
C ALA A 65 -33.65 -12.39 -8.41
N SER A 66 -33.23 -13.20 -7.41
CA SER A 66 -34.05 -13.52 -6.24
C SER A 66 -34.09 -12.41 -5.19
N GLY A 67 -33.07 -11.53 -5.18
CA GLY A 67 -32.86 -10.52 -4.12
C GLY A 67 -32.25 -11.10 -2.83
N ASP A 68 -31.88 -12.37 -2.80
CA ASP A 68 -31.30 -13.04 -1.63
C ASP A 68 -29.78 -12.89 -1.55
N VAL A 69 -29.12 -12.68 -2.68
CA VAL A 69 -27.68 -12.42 -2.75
C VAL A 69 -27.44 -11.00 -3.18
N ARG A 70 -26.64 -10.29 -2.41
CA ARG A 70 -26.28 -8.90 -2.70
C ARG A 70 -24.79 -8.67 -2.58
N LEU A 71 -24.28 -7.72 -3.37
CA LEU A 71 -22.86 -7.44 -3.51
C LEU A 71 -22.59 -5.95 -3.34
N VAL A 72 -21.49 -5.62 -2.64
CA VAL A 72 -20.81 -4.32 -2.69
C VAL A 72 -19.35 -4.53 -3.03
N VAL A 73 -18.79 -3.64 -3.87
CA VAL A 73 -17.41 -3.67 -4.37
C VAL A 73 -16.78 -2.29 -4.19
N ASN A 74 -15.55 -2.28 -3.71
CA ASN A 74 -14.63 -1.16 -3.81
C ASN A 74 -13.47 -1.61 -4.69
N GLY A 75 -13.44 -1.17 -5.94
CA GLY A 75 -12.37 -1.53 -6.89
C GLY A 75 -12.86 -1.70 -8.31
N GLU A 76 -11.99 -2.29 -9.13
CA GLU A 76 -12.18 -2.55 -10.55
C GLU A 76 -11.78 -3.99 -10.91
N PHE A 77 -12.55 -4.61 -11.82
CA PHE A 77 -12.26 -5.92 -12.39
C PHE A 77 -11.82 -5.77 -13.85
N TYR A 78 -10.54 -6.04 -14.10
CA TYR A 78 -9.97 -5.97 -15.46
C TYR A 78 -10.32 -7.22 -16.28
N GLY A 79 -10.41 -7.07 -17.60
CA GLY A 79 -10.85 -8.15 -18.49
C GLY A 79 -12.31 -8.57 -18.31
N TYR A 80 -13.10 -7.79 -17.57
CA TYR A 80 -14.49 -8.13 -17.22
C TYR A 80 -15.40 -8.35 -18.42
N LYS A 81 -15.14 -7.70 -19.57
CA LYS A 81 -15.96 -7.85 -20.79
C LYS A 81 -15.97 -9.28 -21.30
N ALA A 82 -14.81 -9.94 -21.34
CA ALA A 82 -14.70 -11.35 -21.75
C ALA A 82 -15.39 -12.29 -20.75
N ILE A 83 -15.27 -12.03 -19.46
CA ILE A 83 -15.96 -12.79 -18.41
C ILE A 83 -17.47 -12.62 -18.54
N ARG A 84 -17.96 -11.39 -18.79
CA ARG A 84 -19.37 -11.07 -19.00
C ARG A 84 -19.94 -11.80 -20.20
N GLU A 85 -19.24 -11.79 -21.34
CA GLU A 85 -19.66 -12.50 -22.54
C GLU A 85 -19.78 -14.02 -22.31
N ARG A 86 -18.78 -14.61 -21.66
CA ARG A 86 -18.85 -16.02 -21.26
C ARG A 86 -20.07 -16.32 -20.38
N LEU A 87 -20.28 -15.53 -19.34
CA LEU A 87 -21.41 -15.72 -18.43
C LEU A 87 -22.75 -15.49 -19.12
N ARG A 88 -22.87 -14.56 -20.07
CA ARG A 88 -24.06 -14.37 -20.92
C ARG A 88 -24.33 -15.59 -21.80
N ALA A 89 -23.30 -16.15 -22.43
CA ALA A 89 -23.42 -17.37 -23.23
C ALA A 89 -23.90 -18.57 -22.39
N GLU A 90 -23.60 -18.55 -21.09
CA GLU A 90 -24.03 -19.54 -20.11
C GLU A 90 -25.39 -19.22 -19.47
N GLY A 91 -26.11 -18.20 -19.97
CA GLY A 91 -27.47 -17.85 -19.57
C GLY A 91 -27.61 -16.82 -18.44
N CYS A 92 -26.51 -16.17 -18.01
CA CYS A 92 -26.59 -15.09 -17.03
C CYS A 92 -27.17 -13.82 -17.65
N VAL A 93 -28.09 -13.16 -16.94
CA VAL A 93 -28.69 -11.88 -17.32
C VAL A 93 -28.08 -10.77 -16.49
N PHE A 94 -27.35 -9.86 -17.14
CA PHE A 94 -26.77 -8.68 -16.53
C PHE A 94 -27.75 -7.51 -16.53
N LYS A 95 -27.82 -6.78 -15.42
CA LYS A 95 -28.69 -5.62 -15.22
C LYS A 95 -27.97 -4.29 -15.41
N THR A 96 -26.63 -4.30 -15.33
CA THR A 96 -25.79 -3.11 -15.35
C THR A 96 -24.68 -3.21 -16.39
N ASP A 97 -24.02 -2.10 -16.68
CA ASP A 97 -22.81 -2.05 -17.49
C ASP A 97 -21.54 -2.03 -16.63
N SER A 98 -21.69 -1.99 -15.29
CA SER A 98 -20.58 -2.03 -14.35
C SER A 98 -19.82 -3.37 -14.43
N ASP A 99 -18.51 -3.31 -14.34
CA ASP A 99 -17.63 -4.47 -14.19
C ASP A 99 -17.96 -5.28 -12.93
N SER A 100 -18.38 -4.62 -11.86
CA SER A 100 -18.64 -5.20 -10.54
C SER A 100 -19.68 -6.34 -10.57
N GLU A 101 -20.64 -6.32 -11.49
CA GLU A 101 -21.71 -7.33 -11.56
C GLU A 101 -21.19 -8.72 -11.91
N ILE A 102 -19.99 -8.85 -12.56
CA ILE A 102 -19.41 -10.18 -12.83
C ILE A 102 -19.16 -10.95 -11.55
N ALA A 103 -18.76 -10.27 -10.46
CA ALA A 103 -18.47 -10.94 -9.19
C ALA A 103 -19.71 -11.58 -8.56
N LEU A 104 -20.89 -10.96 -8.73
CA LEU A 104 -22.16 -11.54 -8.28
C LEU A 104 -22.48 -12.83 -9.02
N HIS A 105 -22.39 -12.83 -10.35
CA HIS A 105 -22.65 -14.01 -11.19
C HIS A 105 -21.61 -15.12 -10.96
N LEU A 106 -20.32 -14.77 -10.81
CA LEU A 106 -19.27 -15.73 -10.48
C LEU A 106 -19.52 -16.39 -9.12
N TYR A 107 -19.94 -15.61 -8.10
CA TYR A 107 -20.29 -16.18 -6.80
C TYR A 107 -21.45 -17.19 -6.88
N LEU A 108 -22.50 -16.87 -7.63
CA LEU A 108 -23.65 -17.75 -7.79
C LEU A 108 -23.30 -19.10 -8.46
N ARG A 109 -22.24 -19.13 -9.26
CA ARG A 109 -21.78 -20.33 -9.99
C ARG A 109 -20.62 -21.05 -9.31
N GLU A 110 -19.61 -20.30 -8.90
CA GLU A 110 -18.33 -20.82 -8.42
C GLU A 110 -18.22 -20.81 -6.88
N GLY A 111 -19.18 -20.16 -6.20
CA GLY A 111 -19.14 -19.98 -4.76
C GLY A 111 -17.83 -19.29 -4.32
N MET A 112 -17.13 -19.92 -3.40
CA MET A 112 -15.89 -19.40 -2.81
C MET A 112 -14.70 -19.37 -3.79
N ASN A 113 -14.78 -20.05 -4.94
CA ASN A 113 -13.71 -20.05 -5.95
C ASN A 113 -13.70 -18.80 -6.83
N LEU A 114 -14.68 -17.88 -6.71
CA LEU A 114 -14.77 -16.67 -7.55
C LEU A 114 -13.44 -15.89 -7.62
N GLY A 115 -12.67 -15.84 -6.52
CA GLY A 115 -11.41 -15.08 -6.46
C GLY A 115 -10.35 -15.53 -7.46
N ARG A 116 -10.40 -16.78 -7.92
CA ARG A 116 -9.48 -17.31 -8.94
C ARG A 116 -9.76 -16.77 -10.34
N HIS A 117 -11.00 -16.35 -10.59
CA HIS A 117 -11.47 -15.85 -11.88
C HIS A 117 -11.39 -14.32 -12.00
N LEU A 118 -11.18 -13.62 -10.89
CA LEU A 118 -11.12 -12.16 -10.85
C LEU A 118 -9.68 -11.68 -11.07
N ARG A 119 -9.50 -10.78 -12.05
CA ARG A 119 -8.29 -9.98 -12.24
C ARG A 119 -8.65 -8.54 -11.88
N GLY A 120 -7.92 -7.91 -10.98
CA GLY A 120 -8.26 -6.54 -10.60
C GLY A 120 -7.70 -6.12 -9.25
N GLU A 121 -8.11 -4.94 -8.86
CA GLU A 121 -7.78 -4.23 -7.63
C GLU A 121 -9.08 -4.02 -6.87
N PHE A 122 -9.36 -4.87 -5.87
CA PHE A 122 -10.70 -4.90 -5.29
C PHE A 122 -10.76 -5.38 -3.84
N ALA A 123 -11.77 -4.87 -3.14
CA ALA A 123 -12.34 -5.47 -1.96
C ALA A 123 -13.87 -5.57 -2.17
N ALA A 124 -14.46 -6.71 -1.84
CA ALA A 124 -15.89 -6.93 -2.03
C ALA A 124 -16.50 -7.65 -0.84
N VAL A 125 -17.80 -7.39 -0.60
CA VAL A 125 -18.60 -8.15 0.37
C VAL A 125 -19.89 -8.61 -0.30
N ILE A 126 -20.16 -9.91 -0.18
CA ILE A 126 -21.39 -10.56 -0.63
C ILE A 126 -22.22 -10.94 0.61
N ALA A 127 -23.45 -10.48 0.64
CA ALA A 127 -24.44 -10.87 1.63
C ALA A 127 -25.32 -12.00 1.03
N ASP A 128 -25.22 -13.20 1.58
CA ASP A 128 -26.06 -14.35 1.19
C ASP A 128 -27.05 -14.67 2.31
N ARG A 129 -28.30 -14.24 2.13
CA ARG A 129 -29.40 -14.47 3.09
C ARG A 129 -29.76 -15.94 3.23
N ARG A 130 -29.61 -16.73 2.17
CA ARG A 130 -29.93 -18.17 2.16
C ARG A 130 -29.08 -18.91 3.17
N ASN A 131 -27.81 -18.52 3.26
CA ASN A 131 -26.80 -19.11 4.15
C ASN A 131 -26.60 -18.31 5.44
N ARG A 132 -27.26 -17.16 5.59
CA ARG A 132 -27.03 -16.21 6.69
C ARG A 132 -25.55 -15.93 6.89
N ALA A 133 -24.86 -15.59 5.81
CA ALA A 133 -23.43 -15.37 5.78
C ALA A 133 -23.06 -14.09 5.05
N LEU A 134 -21.98 -13.45 5.49
CA LEU A 134 -21.23 -12.48 4.69
C LEU A 134 -19.95 -13.12 4.20
N LEU A 135 -19.70 -13.00 2.90
CA LEU A 135 -18.43 -13.36 2.28
C LEU A 135 -17.71 -12.08 1.92
N ALA A 136 -16.51 -11.85 2.48
CA ALA A 136 -15.65 -10.74 2.16
C ALA A 136 -14.40 -11.24 1.43
N ILE A 137 -14.01 -10.61 0.33
CA ILE A 137 -12.84 -11.01 -0.47
C ILE A 137 -11.97 -9.78 -0.77
N ARG A 138 -10.65 -9.94 -0.69
CA ARG A 138 -9.66 -8.91 -0.95
C ARG A 138 -8.72 -9.33 -2.07
N ASP A 139 -8.34 -8.39 -2.95
CA ASP A 139 -7.43 -8.64 -4.05
C ASP A 139 -6.08 -9.25 -3.63
N ARG A 140 -5.32 -9.74 -4.61
CA ARG A 140 -4.11 -10.56 -4.40
C ARG A 140 -2.99 -9.84 -3.63
N PHE A 141 -2.86 -8.52 -3.79
CA PHE A 141 -1.82 -7.72 -3.13
C PHE A 141 -2.36 -6.86 -1.98
N GLY A 142 -3.70 -6.82 -1.80
CA GLY A 142 -4.34 -5.97 -0.81
C GLY A 142 -4.31 -4.49 -1.17
N ILE A 143 -4.40 -4.19 -2.47
CA ILE A 143 -4.43 -2.83 -3.01
C ILE A 143 -5.61 -2.06 -2.44
N LYS A 144 -6.80 -2.70 -2.43
CA LYS A 144 -7.97 -2.10 -1.81
C LYS A 144 -8.12 -2.56 -0.35
N PRO A 145 -8.40 -1.64 0.57
CA PRO A 145 -8.50 -1.95 2.00
C PRO A 145 -9.77 -2.74 2.33
N LEU A 146 -9.64 -3.67 3.29
CA LEU A 146 -10.75 -4.44 3.82
C LEU A 146 -10.51 -4.80 5.29
N PHE A 147 -11.28 -4.16 6.17
CA PHE A 147 -11.21 -4.36 7.61
C PHE A 147 -12.43 -5.12 8.12
N TYR A 148 -12.26 -5.82 9.25
CA TYR A 148 -13.36 -6.43 9.96
C TYR A 148 -13.19 -6.36 11.47
N ALA A 149 -14.31 -6.43 12.18
CA ALA A 149 -14.36 -6.55 13.63
C ALA A 149 -15.47 -7.51 14.05
N VAL A 150 -15.22 -8.22 15.16
CA VAL A 150 -16.25 -8.93 15.91
C VAL A 150 -16.43 -8.22 17.22
N HIS A 151 -17.60 -7.61 17.42
CA HIS A 151 -17.90 -6.84 18.63
C HIS A 151 -19.27 -7.22 19.17
N GLU A 152 -19.32 -7.65 20.44
CA GLU A 152 -20.53 -8.14 21.11
C GLU A 152 -21.28 -9.27 20.36
N GLY A 153 -20.55 -10.01 19.53
CA GLY A 153 -21.05 -11.10 18.68
C GLY A 153 -21.68 -10.63 17.36
N ASP A 154 -21.66 -9.34 17.07
CA ASP A 154 -21.91 -8.76 15.75
C ASP A 154 -20.62 -8.78 14.93
N VAL A 155 -20.73 -9.04 13.63
CA VAL A 155 -19.61 -9.00 12.69
C VAL A 155 -19.80 -7.82 11.74
N PHE A 156 -18.75 -7.02 11.57
CA PHE A 156 -18.72 -5.89 10.66
C PHE A 156 -17.55 -6.00 9.69
N PHE A 157 -17.77 -5.54 8.45
CA PHE A 157 -16.73 -5.28 7.45
C PHE A 157 -16.80 -3.84 6.98
N ALA A 158 -15.65 -3.22 6.68
CA ALA A 158 -15.60 -1.87 6.12
C ALA A 158 -14.32 -1.64 5.30
N SER A 159 -14.37 -0.68 4.40
CA SER A 159 -13.21 -0.19 3.66
C SER A 159 -12.21 0.55 4.56
N GLU A 160 -12.65 1.21 5.62
CA GLU A 160 -11.81 1.98 6.55
C GLU A 160 -12.20 1.75 8.00
N VAL A 161 -11.22 1.90 8.92
CA VAL A 161 -11.43 1.68 10.37
C VAL A 161 -12.45 2.66 10.94
N LYS A 162 -12.39 3.95 10.53
CA LYS A 162 -13.32 4.98 11.03
C LYS A 162 -14.79 4.61 10.86
N ALA A 163 -15.11 3.85 9.81
CA ALA A 163 -16.47 3.39 9.60
C ALA A 163 -16.88 2.29 10.59
N LEU A 164 -15.95 1.41 11.00
CA LEU A 164 -16.19 0.43 12.07
C LEU A 164 -16.38 1.13 13.43
N LEU A 165 -15.61 2.19 13.71
CA LEU A 165 -15.78 2.99 14.91
C LEU A 165 -17.16 3.67 14.94
N ALA A 166 -17.62 4.21 13.80
CA ALA A 166 -18.96 4.78 13.67
C ALA A 166 -20.09 3.75 13.85
N LEU A 167 -19.81 2.46 13.57
CA LEU A 167 -20.69 1.34 13.90
C LEU A 167 -20.63 0.91 15.38
N GLY A 168 -19.82 1.58 16.22
CA GLY A 168 -19.74 1.35 17.65
C GLY A 168 -18.63 0.40 18.10
N VAL A 169 -17.72 0.02 17.21
CA VAL A 169 -16.50 -0.69 17.62
C VAL A 169 -15.61 0.29 18.42
N PRO A 170 -15.10 -0.09 19.61
CA PRO A 170 -14.30 0.83 20.42
C PRO A 170 -12.97 1.22 19.78
N ALA A 171 -12.61 2.50 19.87
CA ALA A 171 -11.32 3.02 19.45
C ALA A 171 -10.27 2.77 20.55
N ARG A 172 -9.48 1.71 20.45
CA ARG A 172 -8.44 1.33 21.41
C ARG A 172 -7.14 0.98 20.70
N TRP A 173 -5.99 1.32 21.32
CA TRP A 173 -4.70 0.93 20.78
C TRP A 173 -4.45 -0.58 20.86
N ASN A 174 -4.00 -1.17 19.76
CA ASN A 174 -3.36 -2.48 19.75
C ASN A 174 -1.86 -2.30 19.99
N ARG A 175 -1.44 -2.28 21.25
CA ARG A 175 -0.05 -1.99 21.67
C ARG A 175 0.97 -2.91 21.02
N GLU A 176 0.66 -4.19 20.87
CA GLU A 176 1.50 -5.15 20.16
C GLU A 176 1.67 -4.76 18.68
N ALA A 177 0.59 -4.37 18.00
CA ALA A 177 0.64 -3.94 16.61
C ALA A 177 1.41 -2.61 16.47
N VAL A 178 1.27 -1.67 17.41
CA VAL A 178 2.06 -0.43 17.47
C VAL A 178 3.57 -0.74 17.62
N TYR A 179 3.91 -1.68 18.49
CA TYR A 179 5.29 -2.14 18.66
C TYR A 179 5.85 -2.77 17.38
N GLN A 180 5.09 -3.66 16.74
CA GLN A 180 5.50 -4.29 15.49
C GLN A 180 5.62 -3.27 14.34
N GLU A 181 4.71 -2.27 14.30
CA GLU A 181 4.76 -1.17 13.34
C GLU A 181 6.00 -0.28 13.52
N ALA A 182 6.48 -0.10 14.75
CA ALA A 182 7.74 0.61 15.01
C ALA A 182 8.93 -0.03 14.26
N PHE A 183 8.90 -1.35 14.08
CA PHE A 183 9.87 -2.13 13.32
C PHE A 183 9.47 -2.38 11.85
N HIS A 184 8.38 -1.77 11.36
CA HIS A 184 7.80 -2.02 10.05
C HIS A 184 7.53 -3.51 9.76
N PHE A 185 7.17 -4.26 10.80
CA PHE A 185 6.99 -5.70 10.70
C PHE A 185 5.65 -6.18 11.28
N ARG A 186 4.62 -5.35 11.17
CA ARG A 186 3.26 -5.69 11.60
C ARG A 186 2.65 -6.79 10.70
N PRO A 187 2.07 -7.86 11.27
CA PRO A 187 1.34 -8.85 10.48
C PRO A 187 0.22 -8.18 9.68
N HIS A 188 0.10 -8.54 8.40
CA HIS A 188 -0.90 -7.98 7.49
C HIS A 188 -2.36 -8.27 7.88
N SER A 189 -2.61 -9.14 8.86
CA SER A 189 -3.94 -9.42 9.42
C SER A 189 -4.33 -8.53 10.61
N ARG A 190 -3.43 -7.64 11.07
CA ARG A 190 -3.64 -6.79 12.25
C ARG A 190 -3.70 -5.32 11.88
N SER A 191 -4.56 -4.57 12.57
CA SER A 191 -4.56 -3.11 12.54
C SER A 191 -3.94 -2.53 13.83
N LEU A 192 -3.72 -1.22 13.86
CA LEU A 192 -3.28 -0.51 15.07
C LEU A 192 -4.40 -0.36 16.11
N PHE A 193 -5.65 -0.69 15.73
CA PHE A 193 -6.83 -0.62 16.58
C PHE A 193 -7.14 -2.00 17.15
N ALA A 194 -7.25 -2.12 18.46
CA ALA A 194 -7.57 -3.37 19.15
C ALA A 194 -8.94 -3.91 18.75
N GLY A 195 -9.02 -5.20 18.45
CA GLY A 195 -10.28 -5.84 18.02
C GLY A 195 -10.67 -5.58 16.57
N ILE A 196 -9.87 -4.79 15.82
CA ILE A 196 -10.05 -4.56 14.39
C ILE A 196 -8.93 -5.25 13.62
N PHE A 197 -9.31 -6.07 12.65
CA PHE A 197 -8.43 -6.88 11.84
C PHE A 197 -8.53 -6.50 10.36
N THR A 198 -7.56 -6.91 9.55
CA THR A 198 -7.66 -6.81 8.10
C THR A 198 -7.85 -8.19 7.49
N VAL A 199 -8.63 -8.29 6.42
CA VAL A 199 -8.61 -9.47 5.55
C VAL A 199 -7.27 -9.42 4.79
N PRO A 200 -6.44 -10.48 4.91
CA PRO A 200 -5.12 -10.48 4.28
C PRO A 200 -5.18 -10.41 2.74
N PRO A 201 -4.13 -9.90 2.07
CA PRO A 201 -4.00 -9.95 0.61
C PRO A 201 -4.16 -11.38 0.07
N GLY A 202 -4.95 -11.56 -1.01
CA GLY A 202 -5.19 -12.87 -1.60
C GLY A 202 -6.05 -13.81 -0.75
N HIS A 203 -6.86 -13.25 0.17
CA HIS A 203 -7.73 -14.03 1.06
C HIS A 203 -9.19 -13.63 0.90
N TYR A 204 -10.05 -14.54 1.34
CA TYR A 204 -11.45 -14.25 1.63
C TYR A 204 -11.77 -14.60 3.09
N ALA A 205 -12.82 -13.98 3.60
CA ALA A 205 -13.34 -14.21 4.94
C ALA A 205 -14.82 -14.58 4.87
N ILE A 206 -15.24 -15.53 5.70
CA ILE A 206 -16.64 -15.92 5.87
C ILE A 206 -17.06 -15.54 7.29
N ALA A 207 -18.07 -14.69 7.40
CA ALA A 207 -18.73 -14.38 8.65
C ALA A 207 -20.05 -15.15 8.74
N GLN A 208 -20.17 -15.99 9.75
CA GLN A 208 -21.36 -16.77 10.04
C GLN A 208 -21.43 -17.07 11.53
N ASN A 209 -22.63 -17.08 12.11
CA ASN A 209 -22.86 -17.39 13.54
C ASN A 209 -22.07 -16.52 14.55
N GLY A 210 -21.69 -15.29 14.15
CA GLY A 210 -20.93 -14.38 15.01
C GLY A 210 -19.40 -14.62 14.99
N GLU A 211 -18.91 -15.47 14.09
CA GLU A 211 -17.50 -15.81 13.92
C GLU A 211 -17.02 -15.43 12.51
N VAL A 212 -15.71 -15.22 12.36
CA VAL A 212 -15.05 -14.94 11.09
C VAL A 212 -13.94 -15.95 10.86
N SER A 213 -14.03 -16.69 9.76
CA SER A 213 -12.97 -17.59 9.27
C SER A 213 -12.33 -17.02 8.02
N VAL A 214 -10.99 -17.05 7.93
CA VAL A 214 -10.21 -16.44 6.85
C VAL A 214 -9.42 -17.52 6.11
N TYR A 215 -9.48 -17.51 4.77
CA TYR A 215 -8.87 -18.52 3.91
C TYR A 215 -8.12 -17.90 2.75
N PRO A 216 -6.93 -18.42 2.36
CA PRO A 216 -6.22 -17.98 1.18
C PRO A 216 -6.90 -18.52 -0.09
N TYR A 217 -6.93 -17.70 -1.15
CA TYR A 217 -7.25 -18.16 -2.50
C TYR A 217 -6.08 -17.99 -3.47
N TRP A 218 -5.09 -17.14 -3.11
CA TRP A 218 -3.88 -16.89 -3.90
C TRP A 218 -2.72 -16.47 -3.00
N ASP A 219 -1.51 -16.82 -3.42
CA ASP A 219 -0.27 -16.33 -2.85
C ASP A 219 0.81 -16.24 -3.92
N LEU A 220 1.70 -15.25 -3.82
CA LEU A 220 2.81 -15.07 -4.75
C LEU A 220 3.83 -16.22 -4.58
N ALA A 221 4.18 -16.87 -5.69
CA ALA A 221 5.10 -17.98 -5.70
C ALA A 221 6.37 -17.64 -6.49
N PHE A 222 7.51 -17.62 -5.80
CA PHE A 222 8.81 -17.56 -6.44
C PHE A 222 9.35 -18.97 -6.71
N PRO A 223 10.03 -19.20 -7.85
CA PRO A 223 10.68 -20.48 -8.11
C PRO A 223 11.84 -20.72 -7.13
N THR A 224 12.16 -21.97 -6.92
CA THR A 224 13.36 -22.39 -6.18
C THR A 224 14.63 -21.96 -6.95
N ALA A 225 15.76 -21.90 -6.25
CA ALA A 225 17.06 -21.61 -6.88
C ALA A 225 17.40 -22.63 -8.00
N ALA A 226 16.98 -23.90 -7.84
CA ALA A 226 17.19 -24.95 -8.84
C ALA A 226 16.32 -24.74 -10.10
N GLU A 227 15.06 -24.34 -9.93
CA GLU A 227 14.16 -24.01 -11.04
C GLU A 227 14.66 -22.78 -11.80
N LEU A 228 15.16 -21.74 -11.12
CA LEU A 228 15.78 -20.59 -11.77
C LEU A 228 17.05 -20.94 -12.55
N ALA A 229 17.87 -21.85 -12.03
CA ALA A 229 19.08 -22.30 -12.71
C ALA A 229 18.79 -23.13 -13.97
N GLY A 230 17.60 -23.70 -14.09
CA GLY A 230 17.10 -24.44 -15.25
C GLY A 230 16.38 -23.59 -16.29
N ASP A 231 16.26 -22.28 -16.10
CA ASP A 231 15.65 -21.37 -17.07
C ASP A 231 16.60 -21.17 -18.27
N ASP A 232 16.19 -21.62 -19.45
CA ASP A 232 16.96 -21.60 -20.69
C ASP A 232 16.58 -20.45 -21.63
N ARG A 233 15.65 -19.58 -21.22
CA ARG A 233 15.26 -18.41 -21.98
C ARG A 233 16.44 -17.43 -22.13
N SER A 234 16.60 -16.88 -23.31
CA SER A 234 17.53 -15.77 -23.54
C SER A 234 17.03 -14.48 -22.87
N ASP A 235 17.94 -13.56 -22.56
CA ASP A 235 17.59 -12.24 -22.01
C ASP A 235 16.63 -11.48 -22.93
N GLN A 236 16.77 -11.62 -24.24
CA GLN A 236 15.86 -11.00 -25.22
C GLN A 236 14.43 -11.56 -25.12
N GLU A 237 14.26 -12.86 -24.98
CA GLU A 237 12.96 -13.49 -24.78
C GLU A 237 12.33 -13.06 -23.46
N VAL A 238 13.13 -12.97 -22.39
CA VAL A 238 12.69 -12.52 -21.09
C VAL A 238 12.23 -11.06 -21.15
N VAL A 239 12.98 -10.17 -21.78
CA VAL A 239 12.64 -8.75 -21.98
C VAL A 239 11.37 -8.59 -22.81
N ALA A 240 11.28 -9.31 -23.94
CA ALA A 240 10.12 -9.25 -24.83
C ALA A 240 8.84 -9.75 -24.12
N GLY A 241 8.94 -10.86 -23.39
CA GLY A 241 7.83 -11.41 -22.61
C GLY A 241 7.39 -10.46 -21.48
N PHE A 242 8.34 -9.88 -20.74
CA PHE A 242 8.04 -8.89 -19.73
C PHE A 242 7.34 -7.65 -20.29
N ARG A 243 7.85 -7.15 -21.45
CA ARG A 243 7.23 -6.02 -22.16
C ARG A 243 5.78 -6.32 -22.53
N ALA A 244 5.50 -7.51 -23.07
CA ALA A 244 4.16 -7.89 -23.51
C ALA A 244 3.17 -7.91 -22.33
N VAL A 245 3.56 -8.52 -21.20
CA VAL A 245 2.70 -8.61 -20.01
C VAL A 245 2.52 -7.24 -19.34
N LEU A 246 3.57 -6.40 -19.31
CA LEU A 246 3.47 -5.04 -18.77
C LEU A 246 2.56 -4.15 -19.64
N ASP A 247 2.67 -4.22 -20.96
CA ASP A 247 1.83 -3.46 -21.89
C ASP A 247 0.36 -3.87 -21.76
N ASP A 248 0.09 -5.17 -21.61
CA ASP A 248 -1.25 -5.69 -21.34
C ASP A 248 -1.81 -5.17 -20.01
N ALA A 249 -1.01 -5.21 -18.94
CA ALA A 249 -1.40 -4.70 -17.63
C ALA A 249 -1.74 -3.19 -17.64
N VAL A 250 -0.99 -2.41 -18.43
CA VAL A 250 -1.25 -0.97 -18.63
C VAL A 250 -2.53 -0.78 -19.46
N ARG A 251 -2.68 -1.50 -20.57
CA ARG A 251 -3.85 -1.39 -21.46
C ARG A 251 -5.16 -1.73 -20.74
N GLU A 252 -5.19 -2.81 -19.96
CA GLU A 252 -6.38 -3.20 -19.20
C GLU A 252 -6.80 -2.12 -18.19
N ARG A 253 -5.84 -1.36 -17.65
CA ARG A 253 -6.09 -0.27 -16.69
C ARG A 253 -6.45 1.07 -17.33
N LEU A 254 -6.48 1.15 -18.67
CA LEU A 254 -7.05 2.30 -19.38
C LEU A 254 -8.59 2.24 -19.50
N VAL A 255 -9.20 1.07 -19.24
CA VAL A 255 -10.64 0.87 -19.35
C VAL A 255 -11.35 1.70 -18.28
N ALA A 256 -12.02 2.78 -18.70
CA ALA A 256 -12.84 3.68 -17.87
C ALA A 256 -13.80 4.46 -18.77
N ASP A 257 -14.96 4.87 -18.20
CA ASP A 257 -15.90 5.80 -18.85
C ASP A 257 -15.58 7.27 -18.52
N VAL A 258 -14.50 7.51 -17.77
CA VAL A 258 -13.96 8.82 -17.37
C VAL A 258 -12.52 8.97 -17.83
N GLU A 259 -11.98 10.18 -17.76
CA GLU A 259 -10.59 10.45 -18.11
C GLU A 259 -9.63 9.78 -17.14
N VAL A 260 -8.60 9.12 -17.70
CA VAL A 260 -7.48 8.53 -16.95
C VAL A 260 -6.25 9.44 -17.11
N ALA A 261 -5.69 9.90 -15.98
CA ALA A 261 -4.47 10.69 -15.92
C ALA A 261 -3.31 9.85 -15.33
N ALA A 262 -2.18 10.47 -15.04
CA ALA A 262 -1.04 9.79 -14.43
C ALA A 262 -0.37 10.65 -13.35
N TYR A 263 0.07 10.03 -12.26
CA TYR A 263 1.11 10.61 -11.41
C TYR A 263 2.46 10.33 -12.05
N LEU A 264 3.24 11.38 -12.24
CA LEU A 264 4.54 11.29 -12.89
C LEU A 264 5.62 11.82 -11.94
N SER A 265 6.57 10.98 -11.59
CA SER A 265 7.84 11.38 -10.97
C SER A 265 8.95 11.33 -12.01
N GLY A 266 10.15 11.76 -11.67
CA GLY A 266 11.34 11.53 -12.51
C GLY A 266 11.85 10.07 -12.46
N GLY A 267 11.11 9.15 -11.82
CA GLY A 267 11.46 7.75 -11.66
C GLY A 267 11.02 6.87 -12.83
N ILE A 268 11.78 5.81 -13.11
CA ILE A 268 11.54 4.90 -14.24
C ILE A 268 10.13 4.29 -14.24
N ASP A 269 9.55 3.99 -13.07
CA ASP A 269 8.29 3.29 -12.93
C ASP A 269 7.12 4.07 -13.53
N SER A 270 6.93 5.31 -13.05
CA SER A 270 5.87 6.19 -13.54
C SER A 270 6.12 6.62 -14.99
N CYS A 271 7.38 6.82 -15.38
CA CYS A 271 7.77 7.16 -16.74
C CYS A 271 7.47 6.02 -17.73
N ALA A 272 7.76 4.78 -17.35
CA ALA A 272 7.46 3.60 -18.17
C ALA A 272 5.94 3.40 -18.34
N VAL A 273 5.17 3.52 -17.24
CA VAL A 273 3.71 3.42 -17.28
C VAL A 273 3.11 4.52 -18.17
N LEU A 274 3.52 5.79 -18.00
CA LEU A 274 3.05 6.89 -18.83
C LEU A 274 3.38 6.67 -20.30
N GLY A 275 4.65 6.30 -20.60
CA GLY A 275 5.09 6.08 -21.98
C GLY A 275 4.36 4.95 -22.68
N LEU A 276 4.01 3.87 -21.96
CA LEU A 276 3.20 2.78 -22.47
C LEU A 276 1.73 3.18 -22.63
N ALA A 277 1.14 3.79 -21.60
CA ALA A 277 -0.25 4.19 -21.63
C ALA A 277 -0.55 5.18 -22.77
N GLN A 278 0.35 6.15 -23.02
CA GLN A 278 0.16 7.13 -24.08
C GLN A 278 0.12 6.49 -25.47
N ARG A 279 0.75 5.34 -25.70
CA ARG A 279 0.67 4.61 -26.98
C ARG A 279 -0.72 4.06 -27.29
N HIS A 280 -1.52 3.85 -26.27
CA HIS A 280 -2.89 3.37 -26.38
C HIS A 280 -3.94 4.49 -26.39
N MET A 281 -3.50 5.77 -26.34
CA MET A 281 -4.39 6.92 -26.25
C MET A 281 -4.16 7.90 -27.41
N ASP A 282 -5.24 8.30 -28.10
CA ASP A 282 -5.19 9.29 -29.18
C ASP A 282 -5.03 10.74 -28.68
N ARG A 283 -5.32 10.97 -27.39
CA ARG A 283 -5.20 12.28 -26.73
C ARG A 283 -4.09 12.28 -25.70
N PRO A 284 -3.45 13.46 -25.45
CA PRO A 284 -2.43 13.57 -24.40
C PRO A 284 -3.00 13.19 -23.02
N ILE A 285 -2.31 12.29 -22.32
CA ILE A 285 -2.59 11.97 -20.92
C ILE A 285 -2.12 13.14 -20.06
N ARG A 286 -2.94 13.60 -19.12
CA ARG A 286 -2.52 14.60 -18.13
C ARG A 286 -1.62 13.95 -17.08
N ALA A 287 -0.37 14.44 -16.99
CA ALA A 287 0.65 13.94 -16.07
C ALA A 287 0.89 14.95 -14.95
N PHE A 288 0.60 14.58 -13.71
CA PHE A 288 0.72 15.43 -12.53
C PHE A 288 1.97 15.07 -11.72
N THR A 289 2.76 16.10 -11.39
CA THR A 289 4.07 15.94 -10.73
C THR A 289 4.16 16.88 -9.54
N LEU A 290 4.61 16.36 -8.39
CA LEU A 290 4.97 17.20 -7.25
C LEU A 290 6.24 17.99 -7.57
N SER A 291 6.26 19.25 -7.20
CA SER A 291 7.41 20.15 -7.33
C SER A 291 7.75 20.73 -5.95
N PHE A 292 9.02 20.63 -5.56
CA PHE A 292 9.52 21.12 -4.27
C PHE A 292 10.49 22.29 -4.47
N GLU A 293 10.52 23.22 -3.50
CA GLU A 293 11.48 24.31 -3.49
C GLU A 293 12.93 23.84 -3.33
N ASP A 294 13.12 22.69 -2.69
CA ASP A 294 14.43 22.08 -2.50
C ASP A 294 14.81 21.23 -3.71
N ALA A 295 15.79 21.71 -4.48
CA ALA A 295 16.25 21.07 -5.71
C ALA A 295 16.78 19.64 -5.52
N ALA A 296 17.20 19.25 -4.30
CA ALA A 296 17.63 17.88 -4.02
C ALA A 296 16.47 16.87 -4.00
N TYR A 297 15.24 17.36 -3.84
CA TYR A 297 14.00 16.58 -3.79
C TYR A 297 13.08 16.85 -4.98
N ASP A 298 13.39 17.85 -5.82
CA ASP A 298 12.57 18.20 -7.00
C ASP A 298 12.98 17.40 -8.23
N GLU A 299 12.07 16.62 -8.75
CA GLU A 299 12.24 15.81 -9.97
C GLU A 299 11.44 16.37 -11.16
N SER A 300 10.86 17.55 -11.02
CA SER A 300 9.92 18.12 -11.99
C SER A 300 10.52 18.33 -13.39
N GLU A 301 11.80 18.66 -13.50
CA GLU A 301 12.50 18.81 -14.80
C GLU A 301 12.58 17.48 -15.57
N LEU A 302 12.93 16.38 -14.89
CA LEU A 302 12.96 15.06 -15.51
C LEU A 302 11.57 14.59 -15.90
N ALA A 303 10.58 14.82 -15.02
CA ALA A 303 9.20 14.48 -15.29
C ALA A 303 8.65 15.28 -16.48
N ARG A 304 8.96 16.56 -16.59
CA ARG A 304 8.61 17.41 -17.74
C ARG A 304 9.17 16.85 -19.05
N ALA A 305 10.47 16.58 -19.09
CA ALA A 305 11.13 16.05 -20.27
C ALA A 305 10.55 14.69 -20.69
N GLN A 306 10.21 13.83 -19.73
CA GLN A 306 9.55 12.55 -20.03
C GLN A 306 8.12 12.76 -20.53
N ALA A 307 7.33 13.66 -19.96
CA ALA A 307 5.99 13.97 -20.44
C ALA A 307 6.02 14.46 -21.90
N GLU A 308 6.92 15.39 -22.23
CA GLU A 308 7.15 15.88 -23.60
C GLU A 308 7.53 14.75 -24.56
N ARG A 309 8.46 13.87 -24.15
CA ARG A 309 8.87 12.68 -24.92
C ARG A 309 7.71 11.74 -25.21
N SER A 310 6.80 11.59 -24.23
CA SER A 310 5.63 10.73 -24.34
C SER A 310 4.46 11.38 -25.11
N GLY A 311 4.49 12.69 -25.35
CA GLY A 311 3.34 13.44 -25.89
C GLY A 311 2.23 13.68 -24.86
N ALA A 312 2.55 13.62 -23.56
CA ALA A 312 1.62 13.88 -22.46
C ALA A 312 1.59 15.37 -22.06
N SER A 313 0.52 15.78 -21.38
CA SER A 313 0.37 17.14 -20.87
C SER A 313 0.92 17.23 -19.44
N PHE A 314 1.93 18.06 -19.20
CA PHE A 314 2.62 18.18 -17.93
C PHE A 314 1.97 19.20 -16.99
N HIS A 315 1.70 18.80 -15.74
CA HIS A 315 1.05 19.61 -14.70
C HIS A 315 1.85 19.55 -13.39
N PRO A 316 2.74 20.53 -13.12
CA PRO A 316 3.48 20.60 -11.85
C PRO A 316 2.57 21.10 -10.72
N ILE A 317 2.70 20.49 -9.54
CA ILE A 317 1.96 20.81 -8.33
C ILE A 317 2.99 21.25 -7.26
N PRO A 318 3.09 22.54 -6.96
CA PRO A 318 4.04 23.04 -5.97
C PRO A 318 3.60 22.63 -4.55
N VAL A 319 4.54 22.15 -3.76
CA VAL A 319 4.34 21.76 -2.37
C VAL A 319 5.37 22.46 -1.48
N THR A 320 4.87 23.27 -0.55
CA THR A 320 5.67 23.99 0.44
C THR A 320 5.61 23.32 1.81
N SER A 321 6.56 23.62 2.70
CA SER A 321 6.54 23.17 4.11
C SER A 321 5.23 23.59 4.82
N ARG A 322 4.71 24.80 4.55
CA ARG A 322 3.43 25.28 5.09
C ARG A 322 2.27 24.41 4.62
N ALA A 323 2.19 24.10 3.33
CA ALA A 323 1.11 23.25 2.80
C ALA A 323 1.14 21.83 3.40
N LEU A 324 2.34 21.26 3.65
CA LEU A 324 2.49 20.00 4.35
C LEU A 324 1.98 20.09 5.79
N ALA A 325 2.40 21.11 6.55
CA ALA A 325 1.99 21.29 7.94
C ALA A 325 0.46 21.46 8.07
N ASP A 326 -0.14 22.31 7.23
CA ASP A 326 -1.58 22.58 7.26
C ASP A 326 -2.43 21.35 6.92
N ALA A 327 -1.95 20.47 6.05
CA ALA A 327 -2.68 19.26 5.64
C ALA A 327 -2.39 18.02 6.52
N TYR A 328 -1.40 18.08 7.41
CA TYR A 328 -0.86 16.91 8.10
C TYR A 328 -1.91 16.15 8.92
N SER A 329 -2.69 16.86 9.73
CA SER A 329 -3.71 16.25 10.60
C SER A 329 -4.83 15.57 9.81
N ASP A 330 -5.25 16.16 8.67
CA ASP A 330 -6.26 15.56 7.81
C ASP A 330 -5.70 14.33 7.06
N ALA A 331 -4.47 14.39 6.59
CA ALA A 331 -3.80 13.24 6.00
C ALA A 331 -3.70 12.06 7.00
N VAL A 332 -3.38 12.33 8.28
CA VAL A 332 -3.38 11.31 9.35
C VAL A 332 -4.76 10.68 9.57
N TRP A 333 -5.82 11.49 9.55
CA TRP A 333 -7.20 10.99 9.65
C TRP A 333 -7.56 10.01 8.54
N HIS A 334 -7.15 10.31 7.32
CA HIS A 334 -7.42 9.44 6.17
C HIS A 334 -6.51 8.20 6.15
N ALA A 335 -5.24 8.34 6.55
CA ALA A 335 -4.28 7.24 6.54
C ALA A 335 -4.61 6.11 7.51
N GLU A 336 -5.09 6.42 8.72
CA GLU A 336 -5.32 5.45 9.81
C GLU A 336 -4.05 4.65 10.17
N THR A 337 -2.86 5.22 9.88
CA THR A 337 -1.54 4.63 10.13
C THR A 337 -0.51 5.74 10.37
N PRO A 338 0.60 5.47 11.12
CA PRO A 338 1.60 6.50 11.37
C PRO A 338 2.43 6.83 10.13
N PHE A 339 2.91 8.05 10.09
CA PHE A 339 3.84 8.55 9.08
C PHE A 339 5.29 8.45 9.58
N VAL A 340 6.21 8.23 8.66
CA VAL A 340 7.66 8.25 8.90
C VAL A 340 8.36 9.31 8.07
N ASN A 341 7.63 10.07 7.28
CA ASN A 341 8.06 11.18 6.46
C ASN A 341 6.82 11.95 5.95
N GLY A 342 7.00 13.17 5.48
CA GLY A 342 5.92 14.00 4.90
C GLY A 342 5.37 13.52 3.55
N HIS A 343 5.94 12.47 2.93
CA HIS A 343 5.56 12.06 1.57
C HIS A 343 4.10 11.61 1.43
N GLY A 344 3.52 11.00 2.49
CA GLY A 344 2.07 10.71 2.52
C GLY A 344 1.23 11.98 2.44
N VAL A 345 1.63 13.04 3.15
CA VAL A 345 0.95 14.34 3.09
C VAL A 345 1.12 14.99 1.71
N ALA A 346 2.33 14.89 1.10
CA ALA A 346 2.55 15.37 -0.26
C ALA A 346 1.67 14.63 -1.28
N LYS A 347 1.50 13.31 -1.13
CA LYS A 347 0.58 12.50 -1.97
C LYS A 347 -0.88 12.91 -1.75
N PHE A 348 -1.28 13.23 -0.51
CA PHE A 348 -2.61 13.78 -0.19
C PHE A 348 -2.85 15.11 -0.93
N LEU A 349 -1.87 16.03 -0.92
CA LEU A 349 -1.95 17.31 -1.63
C LEU A 349 -1.99 17.13 -3.15
N LEU A 350 -1.19 16.21 -3.70
CA LEU A 350 -1.20 15.84 -5.11
C LEU A 350 -2.58 15.33 -5.52
N SER A 351 -3.16 14.42 -4.74
CA SER A 351 -4.48 13.85 -5.01
C SER A 351 -5.59 14.91 -4.96
N ARG A 352 -5.49 15.88 -4.04
CA ARG A 352 -6.40 17.04 -3.99
C ARG A 352 -6.32 17.86 -5.27
N ALA A 353 -5.12 18.22 -5.71
CA ALA A 353 -4.94 19.00 -6.92
C ALA A 353 -5.46 18.27 -8.19
N VAL A 354 -5.28 16.97 -8.26
CA VAL A 354 -5.81 16.15 -9.36
C VAL A 354 -7.34 16.09 -9.33
N ARG A 355 -7.95 15.98 -8.13
CA ARG A 355 -9.41 16.06 -7.97
C ARG A 355 -9.95 17.42 -8.40
N ASP A 356 -9.28 18.51 -8.00
CA ASP A 356 -9.66 19.88 -8.36
C ASP A 356 -9.55 20.11 -9.88
N ALA A 357 -8.67 19.38 -10.56
CA ALA A 357 -8.59 19.34 -12.04
C ALA A 357 -9.68 18.48 -12.71
N GLY A 358 -10.61 17.91 -11.95
CA GLY A 358 -11.76 17.13 -12.44
C GLY A 358 -11.45 15.67 -12.80
N ILE A 359 -10.29 15.14 -12.41
CA ILE A 359 -9.89 13.75 -12.63
C ILE A 359 -10.42 12.85 -11.51
N LYS A 360 -10.74 11.60 -11.87
CA LYS A 360 -11.12 10.54 -10.92
C LYS A 360 -10.16 9.36 -10.90
N VAL A 361 -9.38 9.16 -11.97
CA VAL A 361 -8.52 7.98 -12.15
C VAL A 361 -7.12 8.41 -12.54
N VAL A 362 -6.10 7.81 -11.90
CA VAL A 362 -4.70 8.05 -12.22
C VAL A 362 -3.91 6.74 -12.29
N PHE A 363 -2.94 6.68 -13.18
CA PHE A 363 -1.88 5.68 -13.13
C PHE A 363 -0.84 6.04 -12.07
N THR A 364 -0.30 5.00 -11.43
CA THR A 364 0.82 5.11 -10.49
C THR A 364 1.88 4.06 -10.77
N GLY A 365 3.08 4.25 -10.24
CA GLY A 365 4.23 3.36 -10.44
C GLY A 365 4.48 2.36 -9.30
N GLU A 366 3.61 2.31 -8.29
CA GLU A 366 3.77 1.43 -7.13
C GLU A 366 3.74 -0.05 -7.54
N GLY A 367 4.49 -0.88 -6.83
CA GLY A 367 4.63 -2.31 -7.09
C GLY A 367 5.87 -2.68 -7.89
N SER A 368 6.46 -1.76 -8.66
CA SER A 368 7.66 -2.04 -9.46
C SER A 368 8.87 -2.36 -8.59
N ASP A 369 9.15 -1.55 -7.58
CA ASP A 369 10.27 -1.76 -6.65
C ASP A 369 10.15 -3.09 -5.90
N GLU A 370 8.93 -3.45 -5.55
CA GLU A 370 8.58 -4.64 -4.78
C GLU A 370 8.70 -5.93 -5.59
N MET A 371 8.41 -5.87 -6.88
CA MET A 371 8.46 -7.04 -7.77
C MET A 371 9.84 -7.21 -8.42
N LEU A 372 10.57 -6.10 -8.65
CA LEU A 372 11.82 -6.08 -9.43
C LEU A 372 13.06 -5.71 -8.61
N GLY A 373 12.93 -5.56 -7.29
CA GLY A 373 14.06 -5.30 -6.40
C GLY A 373 14.65 -3.89 -6.52
N GLY A 374 13.81 -2.85 -6.65
CA GLY A 374 14.28 -1.49 -6.91
C GLY A 374 14.98 -0.81 -5.72
N TYR A 375 14.71 -1.20 -4.48
CA TYR A 375 15.26 -0.55 -3.30
C TYR A 375 16.73 -0.93 -3.02
N ALA A 376 17.49 0.00 -2.45
CA ALA A 376 18.90 -0.19 -2.11
C ALA A 376 19.19 -1.43 -1.23
N PRO A 377 18.37 -1.80 -0.21
CA PRO A 377 18.56 -3.02 0.56
C PRO A 377 18.58 -4.29 -0.29
N PHE A 378 17.77 -4.38 -1.36
CA PHE A 378 17.76 -5.53 -2.24
C PHE A 378 19.05 -5.65 -3.06
N ARG A 379 19.60 -4.52 -3.54
CA ARG A 379 20.93 -4.50 -4.18
C ARG A 379 22.03 -4.98 -3.23
N ARG A 380 21.96 -4.51 -1.96
CA ARG A 380 22.89 -4.97 -0.92
C ARG A 380 22.80 -6.48 -0.70
N ASP A 381 21.59 -7.04 -0.64
CA ASP A 381 21.39 -8.48 -0.49
C ASP A 381 21.97 -9.27 -1.67
N VAL A 382 21.77 -8.81 -2.92
CA VAL A 382 22.38 -9.44 -4.11
C VAL A 382 23.90 -9.38 -4.04
N LEU A 383 24.50 -8.26 -3.66
CA LEU A 383 25.96 -8.12 -3.53
C LEU A 383 26.54 -9.03 -2.44
N LEU A 384 25.84 -9.19 -1.31
CA LEU A 384 26.31 -9.99 -0.18
C LEU A 384 26.10 -11.51 -0.38
N TYR A 385 24.98 -11.92 -0.94
CA TYR A 385 24.55 -13.31 -0.93
C TYR A 385 24.61 -14.00 -2.30
N ASN A 386 24.64 -13.24 -3.41
CA ASN A 386 24.82 -13.76 -4.77
C ASN A 386 26.24 -13.52 -5.33
N SER A 387 27.19 -13.27 -4.44
CA SER A 387 28.57 -12.94 -4.79
C SER A 387 29.43 -14.13 -5.28
N ALA A 388 28.91 -15.35 -5.29
CA ALA A 388 29.67 -16.57 -5.64
C ALA A 388 30.35 -16.52 -7.04
N ARG A 389 29.97 -15.56 -7.88
CA ARG A 389 30.57 -15.31 -9.22
C ARG A 389 31.32 -13.96 -9.31
N GLN A 390 31.49 -13.26 -8.18
CA GLN A 390 32.10 -11.94 -8.15
C GLN A 390 33.37 -11.96 -7.27
N ASP A 391 34.40 -11.25 -7.75
CA ASP A 391 35.60 -11.01 -6.99
C ASP A 391 35.30 -10.20 -5.71
N PRO A 392 35.83 -10.59 -4.52
CA PRO A 392 35.57 -9.90 -3.24
C PRO A 392 35.92 -8.40 -3.25
N ALA A 393 36.98 -8.00 -3.98
CA ALA A 393 37.35 -6.59 -4.12
C ALA A 393 36.27 -5.81 -4.89
N THR A 394 35.69 -6.40 -5.92
CA THR A 394 34.58 -5.85 -6.68
C THR A 394 33.33 -5.69 -5.80
N VAL A 395 32.98 -6.70 -5.01
CA VAL A 395 31.85 -6.62 -4.07
C VAL A 395 32.05 -5.49 -3.06
N SER A 396 33.25 -5.40 -2.44
CA SER A 396 33.58 -4.33 -1.49
C SER A 396 33.48 -2.94 -2.10
N ARG A 397 33.97 -2.76 -3.33
CA ARG A 397 33.86 -1.51 -4.09
C ARG A 397 32.40 -1.14 -4.38
N LEU A 398 31.59 -2.10 -4.85
CA LEU A 398 30.19 -1.87 -5.16
C LEU A 398 29.34 -1.56 -3.90
N LEU A 399 29.65 -2.18 -2.76
CA LEU A 399 29.03 -1.84 -1.47
C LEU A 399 29.38 -0.41 -1.01
N ALA A 400 30.63 0.02 -1.20
CA ALA A 400 31.04 1.40 -0.91
C ALA A 400 30.33 2.40 -1.85
N GLU A 401 30.20 2.10 -3.13
CA GLU A 401 29.46 2.89 -4.11
C GLU A 401 27.96 2.98 -3.76
N LEU A 402 27.35 1.86 -3.36
CA LEU A 402 25.97 1.83 -2.89
C LEU A 402 25.74 2.73 -1.68
N ARG A 403 26.67 2.77 -0.72
CA ARG A 403 26.62 3.69 0.42
C ARG A 403 26.73 5.15 -0.04
N ALA A 404 27.67 5.46 -0.90
CA ALA A 404 27.90 6.81 -1.41
C ALA A 404 26.71 7.35 -2.20
N SER A 405 26.04 6.53 -2.99
CA SER A 405 24.89 6.93 -3.81
C SER A 405 23.55 7.06 -3.06
N ASN A 406 23.50 6.67 -1.77
CA ASN A 406 22.29 6.72 -0.94
C ASN A 406 22.45 7.65 0.29
N GLN A 407 23.21 8.71 0.18
CA GLN A 407 23.47 9.66 1.28
C GLN A 407 22.21 10.38 1.78
N ALA A 408 21.19 10.58 0.93
CA ALA A 408 19.92 11.17 1.33
C ALA A 408 19.10 10.29 2.29
N VAL A 409 19.39 8.99 2.35
CA VAL A 409 18.77 8.05 3.29
C VAL A 409 19.84 7.10 3.84
N PRO A 410 20.78 7.60 4.67
CA PRO A 410 21.93 6.81 5.18
C PRO A 410 21.50 5.55 5.94
N THR A 411 20.31 5.58 6.55
CA THR A 411 19.72 4.46 7.28
C THR A 411 19.35 3.27 6.40
N LEU A 412 19.22 3.45 5.08
CA LEU A 412 18.90 2.35 4.15
C LEU A 412 20.11 1.43 3.84
N VAL A 413 21.33 1.87 4.18
CA VAL A 413 22.56 1.08 3.94
C VAL A 413 23.37 1.01 5.24
N MET A 414 23.01 0.07 6.11
CA MET A 414 23.67 -0.09 7.41
C MET A 414 25.03 -0.78 7.34
N SER A 415 25.91 -0.44 8.32
CA SER A 415 27.11 -1.21 8.60
C SER A 415 26.77 -2.50 9.35
N GLU A 416 27.58 -3.55 9.16
CA GLU A 416 27.40 -4.88 9.78
C GLU A 416 27.65 -4.91 11.29
N GLU A 417 28.06 -3.79 11.92
CA GLU A 417 28.72 -3.76 13.23
C GLU A 417 27.81 -3.61 14.45
N THR A 418 26.49 -3.40 14.27
CA THR A 418 25.60 -3.25 15.43
C THR A 418 24.79 -4.53 15.66
N PRO A 419 25.08 -5.32 16.69
CA PRO A 419 24.23 -6.47 17.05
C PRO A 419 22.85 -6.00 17.48
N ILE A 420 21.81 -6.55 16.87
CA ILE A 420 20.42 -6.32 17.23
C ILE A 420 19.83 -7.67 17.65
N PRO A 421 19.68 -7.93 18.96
CA PRO A 421 19.27 -9.25 19.46
C PRO A 421 17.93 -9.76 18.91
N GLU A 422 16.99 -8.86 18.64
CA GLU A 422 15.68 -9.21 18.09
C GLU A 422 15.79 -9.89 16.73
N LEU A 423 16.83 -9.62 15.95
CA LEU A 423 17.08 -10.21 14.63
C LEU A 423 17.51 -11.69 14.70
N ASP A 424 17.86 -12.22 15.86
CA ASP A 424 18.14 -13.66 16.01
C ASP A 424 16.93 -14.53 15.69
N THR A 425 15.71 -14.04 15.92
CA THR A 425 14.48 -14.73 15.49
C THR A 425 14.39 -14.81 13.97
N VAL A 426 14.74 -13.73 13.27
CA VAL A 426 14.77 -13.69 11.79
C VAL A 426 15.83 -14.68 11.28
N ARG A 427 17.06 -14.61 11.85
CA ARG A 427 18.17 -15.50 11.46
C ARG A 427 17.83 -16.98 11.68
N ARG A 428 17.24 -17.34 12.82
CA ARG A 428 16.82 -18.74 13.08
C ARG A 428 15.77 -19.22 12.10
N ARG A 429 14.84 -18.35 11.68
CA ARG A 429 13.72 -18.73 10.82
C ARG A 429 14.07 -18.77 9.33
N LEU A 430 14.95 -17.88 8.87
CA LEU A 430 15.32 -17.72 7.47
C LEU A 430 16.73 -18.26 7.12
N GLY A 431 17.60 -18.45 8.11
CA GLY A 431 19.02 -18.77 7.92
C GLY A 431 19.92 -17.55 7.69
N TRP A 432 19.33 -16.36 7.45
CA TRP A 432 20.02 -15.10 7.19
C TRP A 432 19.14 -13.91 7.59
N ILE A 433 19.63 -12.67 7.41
CA ILE A 433 18.87 -11.47 7.74
C ILE A 433 18.79 -10.59 6.49
N PRO A 434 17.60 -10.39 5.88
CA PRO A 434 17.39 -9.43 4.81
C PRO A 434 17.79 -8.01 5.21
N SER A 435 18.51 -7.30 4.35
CA SER A 435 19.05 -5.97 4.63
C SER A 435 17.96 -4.96 5.02
N TRP A 436 16.77 -5.04 4.42
CA TRP A 436 15.67 -4.15 4.75
C TRP A 436 15.13 -4.38 6.18
N ILE A 437 15.09 -5.63 6.66
CA ILE A 437 14.67 -5.93 8.03
C ILE A 437 15.71 -5.35 9.02
N GLN A 438 16.99 -5.48 8.70
CA GLN A 438 18.05 -4.90 9.50
C GLN A 438 17.93 -3.37 9.61
N THR A 439 17.66 -2.69 8.48
CA THR A 439 17.44 -1.25 8.42
C THR A 439 16.26 -0.83 9.30
N PHE A 440 15.10 -1.46 9.12
CA PHE A 440 13.91 -1.12 9.91
C PHE A 440 14.04 -1.49 11.38
N SER A 441 14.85 -2.50 11.72
CA SER A 441 15.16 -2.84 13.11
C SER A 441 15.82 -1.67 13.85
N THR A 442 16.75 -0.96 13.21
CA THR A 442 17.38 0.22 13.82
C THR A 442 16.36 1.34 14.07
N MET A 443 15.46 1.58 13.12
CA MET A 443 14.39 2.55 13.30
C MET A 443 13.45 2.14 14.44
N GLY A 444 13.14 0.85 14.55
CA GLY A 444 12.36 0.28 15.63
C GLY A 444 12.98 0.47 17.00
N GLN A 445 14.30 0.23 17.13
CA GLN A 445 15.03 0.45 18.37
C GLN A 445 15.02 1.92 18.82
N ARG A 446 15.21 2.86 17.89
CA ARG A 446 15.11 4.30 18.17
C ARG A 446 13.70 4.67 18.67
N THR A 447 12.66 4.13 18.03
CA THR A 447 11.26 4.35 18.45
C THR A 447 11.00 3.77 19.85
N ARG A 448 11.47 2.54 20.11
CA ARG A 448 11.33 1.87 21.40
C ARG A 448 12.01 2.64 22.55
N ALA A 449 13.13 3.30 22.27
CA ALA A 449 13.89 4.07 23.27
C ALA A 449 13.10 5.25 23.85
N ILE A 450 12.05 5.71 23.18
CA ILE A 450 11.17 6.81 23.64
C ILE A 450 9.77 6.35 23.99
N PHE A 451 9.51 5.04 24.13
CA PHE A 451 8.23 4.54 24.61
C PHE A 451 7.98 4.97 26.07
N SER A 452 6.72 5.20 26.38
CA SER A 452 6.30 5.41 27.78
C SER A 452 6.62 4.17 28.62
N PRO A 453 6.81 4.30 29.95
CA PRO A 453 7.02 3.15 30.83
C PRO A 453 5.90 2.10 30.68
N GLU A 454 4.65 2.54 30.52
CA GLU A 454 3.51 1.67 30.35
C GLU A 454 3.54 0.92 29.02
N MET A 455 3.83 1.61 27.91
CA MET A 455 4.00 0.99 26.60
C MET A 455 5.15 -0.01 26.60
N ALA A 456 6.32 0.37 27.16
CA ALA A 456 7.49 -0.50 27.27
C ALA A 456 7.19 -1.77 28.09
N ALA A 457 6.47 -1.64 29.21
CA ALA A 457 6.06 -2.77 30.04
C ALA A 457 5.08 -3.70 29.30
N SER A 458 4.16 -3.15 28.51
CA SER A 458 3.15 -3.94 27.78
C SER A 458 3.73 -4.83 26.68
N VAL A 459 4.92 -4.50 26.16
CA VAL A 459 5.63 -5.26 25.11
C VAL A 459 6.92 -5.90 25.59
N ALA A 460 7.14 -5.91 26.93
CA ALA A 460 8.34 -6.49 27.52
C ALA A 460 8.45 -7.99 27.18
N GLY A 461 9.63 -8.43 26.72
CA GLY A 461 9.85 -9.81 26.30
C GLY A 461 9.27 -10.21 24.95
N MET A 462 8.53 -9.32 24.27
CA MET A 462 8.04 -9.59 22.92
C MET A 462 9.14 -9.41 21.88
N ASN A 463 9.17 -10.31 20.89
CA ASN A 463 9.96 -10.13 19.68
C ASN A 463 9.05 -9.60 18.56
N PRO A 464 9.39 -8.46 17.89
CA PRO A 464 8.50 -7.83 16.92
C PRO A 464 8.29 -8.67 15.65
N TYR A 465 9.20 -9.62 15.36
CA TYR A 465 9.19 -10.45 14.15
C TYR A 465 8.43 -11.76 14.32
N GLU A 466 8.33 -12.28 15.55
CA GLU A 466 7.84 -13.64 15.83
C GLU A 466 6.44 -13.90 15.26
N VAL A 467 5.49 -13.02 15.54
CA VAL A 467 4.08 -13.20 15.14
C VAL A 467 3.90 -13.17 13.63
N ALA A 468 4.59 -12.26 12.94
CA ALA A 468 4.48 -12.16 11.49
C ALA A 468 5.12 -13.37 10.81
N LEU A 469 6.34 -13.76 11.23
CA LEU A 469 7.05 -14.91 10.67
C LEU A 469 6.33 -16.24 10.94
N SER A 470 5.68 -16.40 12.09
CA SER A 470 4.93 -17.63 12.40
C SER A 470 3.64 -17.79 11.57
N ARG A 471 3.12 -16.70 11.01
CA ARG A 471 1.91 -16.71 10.17
C ARG A 471 2.18 -16.84 8.68
N LEU A 472 3.43 -16.65 8.27
CA LEU A 472 3.84 -16.81 6.88
C LEU A 472 4.22 -18.28 6.59
N PRO A 473 3.88 -18.81 5.42
CA PRO A 473 4.24 -20.18 4.99
C PRO A 473 5.73 -20.23 4.57
N ILE A 474 6.65 -20.01 5.53
CA ILE A 474 8.10 -19.87 5.27
C ILE A 474 8.65 -21.12 4.57
N ASP A 475 8.29 -22.32 5.05
CA ASP A 475 8.82 -23.56 4.50
C ASP A 475 8.36 -23.81 3.05
N GLU A 476 7.16 -23.33 2.70
CA GLU A 476 6.58 -23.52 1.36
C GLU A 476 6.97 -22.41 0.38
N ARG A 477 7.11 -21.16 0.85
CA ARG A 477 7.22 -19.97 0.00
C ARG A 477 8.59 -19.31 0.02
N VAL A 478 9.40 -19.55 1.06
CA VAL A 478 10.69 -18.88 1.25
C VAL A 478 11.85 -19.87 1.19
N ALA A 479 11.77 -21.01 1.87
CA ALA A 479 12.85 -21.99 1.90
C ALA A 479 13.26 -22.47 0.49
N GLY A 480 14.57 -22.54 0.23
CA GLY A 480 15.13 -22.99 -1.05
C GLY A 480 15.02 -21.99 -2.20
N ARG A 481 14.53 -20.76 -1.98
CA ARG A 481 14.52 -19.67 -2.97
C ARG A 481 15.81 -18.86 -2.87
N ASP A 482 16.11 -18.16 -3.97
CA ASP A 482 17.21 -17.19 -3.96
C ASP A 482 17.00 -16.12 -2.89
N PRO A 483 18.05 -15.62 -2.18
CA PRO A 483 17.92 -14.62 -1.13
C PRO A 483 17.14 -13.37 -1.56
N LEU A 484 17.36 -12.86 -2.78
CA LEU A 484 16.57 -11.74 -3.30
C LEU A 484 15.06 -12.08 -3.35
N ASN A 485 14.70 -13.23 -3.88
CA ASN A 485 13.30 -13.65 -3.99
C ASN A 485 12.67 -13.89 -2.62
N GLN A 486 13.44 -14.38 -1.64
CA GLN A 486 12.99 -14.46 -0.24
C GLN A 486 12.69 -13.07 0.34
N ALA A 487 13.60 -12.10 0.12
CA ALA A 487 13.43 -10.72 0.58
C ALA A 487 12.20 -10.04 -0.06
N LEU A 488 12.02 -10.22 -1.39
CA LEU A 488 10.87 -9.68 -2.14
C LEU A 488 9.55 -10.31 -1.66
N TYR A 489 9.50 -11.63 -1.40
CA TYR A 489 8.31 -12.28 -0.86
C TYR A 489 7.93 -11.68 0.50
N LEU A 490 8.87 -11.60 1.43
CA LEU A 490 8.62 -11.05 2.77
C LEU A 490 8.15 -9.59 2.70
N TRP A 491 8.77 -8.77 1.85
CA TRP A 491 8.38 -7.39 1.63
C TRP A 491 6.96 -7.29 1.10
N SER A 492 6.62 -8.07 0.06
CA SER A 492 5.29 -8.08 -0.55
C SER A 492 4.17 -8.53 0.41
N ARG A 493 4.51 -9.37 1.41
CA ARG A 493 3.53 -9.87 2.39
C ARG A 493 3.42 -9.02 3.65
N ILE A 494 4.45 -8.24 3.99
CA ILE A 494 4.52 -7.50 5.26
C ILE A 494 4.46 -5.99 5.00
N HIS A 495 5.40 -5.45 4.24
CA HIS A 495 5.58 -4.01 4.11
C HIS A 495 4.70 -3.37 3.03
N LEU A 496 4.59 -4.00 1.85
CA LEU A 496 3.79 -3.51 0.74
C LEU A 496 2.32 -3.22 1.14
N PRO A 497 1.55 -4.17 1.70
CA PRO A 497 0.13 -3.93 2.01
C PRO A 497 -0.10 -3.02 3.22
N ASN A 498 0.85 -2.97 4.18
CA ASN A 498 0.69 -2.20 5.41
C ASN A 498 1.16 -0.76 5.28
N PHE A 499 2.11 -0.49 4.36
CA PHE A 499 2.77 0.80 4.24
C PHE A 499 2.54 1.41 2.85
N ILE A 500 3.09 0.83 1.78
CA ILE A 500 3.06 1.43 0.44
C ILE A 500 1.61 1.59 -0.07
N LEU A 501 0.84 0.50 -0.10
CA LEU A 501 -0.53 0.49 -0.61
C LEU A 501 -1.54 1.18 0.32
N THR A 502 -1.14 1.49 1.54
CA THR A 502 -1.98 2.21 2.49
C THR A 502 -1.74 3.71 2.38
N PHE A 503 -0.66 4.24 2.95
CA PHE A 503 -0.54 5.68 3.09
C PHE A 503 0.17 6.39 1.91
N LEU A 504 0.80 5.67 1.00
CA LEU A 504 1.33 6.23 -0.25
C LEU A 504 0.40 6.02 -1.45
N SER A 505 -0.65 5.23 -1.31
CA SER A 505 -1.59 4.91 -2.39
C SER A 505 -3.03 5.14 -1.94
N ASP A 506 -3.84 4.08 -1.77
CA ASP A 506 -5.30 4.13 -1.61
C ASP A 506 -5.79 5.20 -0.63
N ARG A 507 -5.17 5.34 0.56
CA ARG A 507 -5.68 6.25 1.59
C ARG A 507 -5.55 7.71 1.20
N MET A 508 -4.41 8.09 0.63
CA MET A 508 -4.16 9.48 0.24
C MET A 508 -4.90 9.85 -1.04
N GLU A 509 -5.04 8.91 -1.94
CA GLU A 509 -5.79 9.05 -3.18
C GLU A 509 -7.29 9.16 -2.89
N MET A 510 -7.82 8.22 -2.14
CA MET A 510 -9.24 8.17 -1.82
C MET A 510 -9.71 9.25 -0.84
N ALA A 511 -8.81 9.87 -0.07
CA ALA A 511 -9.13 11.08 0.70
C ALA A 511 -9.74 12.18 -0.18
N HIS A 512 -9.42 12.15 -1.48
CA HIS A 512 -9.90 13.10 -2.49
C HIS A 512 -10.68 12.43 -3.63
N SER A 513 -11.23 11.25 -3.43
CA SER A 513 -11.99 10.52 -4.45
C SER A 513 -11.18 10.28 -5.75
N ILE A 514 -9.90 9.93 -5.62
CA ILE A 514 -9.04 9.53 -6.74
C ILE A 514 -8.80 8.03 -6.68
N GLU A 515 -8.99 7.35 -7.82
CA GLU A 515 -8.61 5.95 -8.00
C GLU A 515 -7.19 5.85 -8.55
N GLY A 516 -6.25 5.40 -7.72
CA GLY A 516 -4.94 4.97 -8.20
C GLY A 516 -5.00 3.57 -8.78
N ARG A 517 -4.43 3.38 -9.97
CA ARG A 517 -4.27 2.11 -10.68
C ARG A 517 -2.80 1.74 -10.76
N VAL A 518 -2.46 0.51 -10.35
CA VAL A 518 -1.09 0.03 -10.15
C VAL A 518 -0.75 -1.11 -11.13
N PRO A 519 -0.32 -0.83 -12.38
CA PRO A 519 -0.05 -1.88 -13.38
C PRO A 519 0.97 -2.91 -12.93
N PHE A 520 1.99 -2.53 -12.16
CA PHE A 520 3.03 -3.45 -11.67
C PHE A 520 2.51 -4.50 -10.66
N LEU A 521 1.34 -4.28 -10.07
CA LEU A 521 0.65 -5.25 -9.22
C LEU A 521 -0.45 -6.02 -9.95
N ASP A 522 -0.44 -6.02 -11.28
CA ASP A 522 -1.18 -7.01 -12.02
C ASP A 522 -0.64 -8.41 -11.71
N HIS A 523 -1.51 -9.37 -11.38
CA HIS A 523 -1.03 -10.68 -10.93
C HIS A 523 -0.30 -11.47 -12.03
N GLU A 524 -0.70 -11.31 -13.31
CA GLU A 524 -0.02 -11.97 -14.43
C GLU A 524 1.39 -11.39 -14.61
N LEU A 525 1.54 -10.06 -14.49
CA LEU A 525 2.84 -9.40 -14.51
C LEU A 525 3.69 -9.79 -13.30
N ALA A 526 3.12 -9.81 -12.10
CA ALA A 526 3.83 -10.19 -10.88
C ALA A 526 4.27 -11.66 -10.90
N GLU A 527 3.44 -12.57 -11.41
CA GLU A 527 3.79 -13.98 -11.59
C GLU A 527 4.87 -14.17 -12.67
N TYR A 528 4.88 -13.33 -13.73
CA TYR A 528 5.98 -13.30 -14.69
C TYR A 528 7.26 -12.76 -14.04
N ALA A 529 7.16 -11.64 -13.31
CA ALA A 529 8.29 -11.03 -12.59
C ALA A 529 8.89 -11.96 -11.53
N ALA A 530 8.07 -12.75 -10.85
CA ALA A 530 8.56 -13.74 -9.88
C ALA A 530 9.51 -14.76 -10.53
N LYS A 531 9.25 -15.16 -11.77
CA LYS A 531 10.04 -16.16 -12.55
C LYS A 531 11.24 -15.58 -13.28
N LEU A 532 11.55 -14.30 -13.13
CA LEU A 532 12.72 -13.68 -13.77
C LEU A 532 14.02 -14.19 -13.17
N PRO A 533 15.05 -14.46 -13.99
CA PRO A 533 16.42 -14.63 -13.51
C PRO A 533 16.86 -13.44 -12.66
N ILE A 534 17.70 -13.67 -11.65
CA ILE A 534 18.07 -12.63 -10.68
C ILE A 534 18.74 -11.42 -11.36
N HIS A 535 19.62 -11.67 -12.35
CA HIS A 535 20.30 -10.60 -13.09
C HIS A 535 19.35 -9.74 -13.93
N MET A 536 18.15 -10.24 -14.26
CA MET A 536 17.11 -9.47 -14.94
C MET A 536 16.35 -8.56 -13.97
N LYS A 537 16.36 -8.86 -12.67
CA LYS A 537 15.88 -7.97 -11.62
C LYS A 537 16.96 -6.96 -11.25
N ILE A 538 18.14 -7.44 -10.83
CA ILE A 538 19.27 -6.62 -10.41
C ILE A 538 20.54 -7.10 -11.10
N ASN A 539 21.16 -6.25 -11.92
CA ASN A 539 22.40 -6.52 -12.65
C ASN A 539 23.52 -5.61 -12.10
N GLY A 540 24.34 -6.14 -11.20
CA GLY A 540 25.34 -5.34 -10.49
C GLY A 540 24.70 -4.23 -9.65
N MET A 541 25.00 -2.98 -9.99
CA MET A 541 24.39 -1.80 -9.36
C MET A 541 23.07 -1.37 -10.01
N ARG A 542 22.68 -1.96 -11.10
CA ARG A 542 21.51 -1.57 -11.91
C ARG A 542 20.30 -2.37 -11.50
N GLU A 543 19.41 -1.73 -10.74
CA GLU A 543 18.11 -2.28 -10.36
C GLU A 543 17.12 -2.24 -11.53
N LYS A 544 16.07 -3.09 -11.46
CA LYS A 544 14.97 -3.17 -12.44
C LYS A 544 15.47 -3.35 -13.88
N HIS A 545 16.49 -4.16 -14.07
CA HIS A 545 17.17 -4.30 -15.36
C HIS A 545 16.18 -4.65 -16.48
N VAL A 546 15.31 -5.62 -16.27
CA VAL A 546 14.28 -6.01 -17.25
C VAL A 546 13.34 -4.86 -17.62
N LEU A 547 12.93 -4.03 -16.66
CA LEU A 547 12.07 -2.88 -16.91
C LEU A 547 12.77 -1.85 -17.79
N ARG A 548 14.04 -1.56 -17.50
CA ARG A 548 14.86 -0.62 -18.28
C ARG A 548 14.95 -1.07 -19.73
N GLU A 549 15.32 -2.33 -19.97
CA GLU A 549 15.45 -2.89 -21.31
C GLU A 549 14.08 -2.96 -22.03
N ALA A 550 13.04 -3.39 -21.34
CA ALA A 550 11.71 -3.52 -21.92
C ALA A 550 11.03 -2.18 -22.27
N THR A 551 11.45 -1.07 -21.67
CA THR A 551 10.80 0.24 -21.86
C THR A 551 11.74 1.31 -22.42
N ARG A 552 12.93 0.94 -22.86
CA ARG A 552 13.96 1.87 -23.38
C ARG A 552 13.42 2.79 -24.48
N ASP A 553 12.57 2.27 -25.36
CA ASP A 553 11.99 2.98 -26.49
C ASP A 553 10.95 4.07 -26.12
N VAL A 554 10.43 4.05 -24.88
CA VAL A 554 9.48 5.04 -24.36
C VAL A 554 10.09 5.99 -23.33
N LEU A 555 11.31 5.75 -22.88
CA LEU A 555 12.01 6.55 -21.88
C LEU A 555 12.99 7.55 -22.52
N ILE A 556 13.25 8.66 -21.81
CA ILE A 556 14.41 9.51 -22.06
C ILE A 556 15.66 8.89 -21.44
N GLU A 557 16.83 9.13 -22.05
CA GLU A 557 18.11 8.58 -21.57
C GLU A 557 18.41 8.88 -20.08
N PRO A 558 18.18 10.09 -19.55
CA PRO A 558 18.42 10.36 -18.14
C PRO A 558 17.57 9.51 -17.19
N VAL A 559 16.33 9.17 -17.55
CA VAL A 559 15.44 8.28 -16.76
C VAL A 559 15.88 6.83 -16.88
N TYR A 560 16.29 6.40 -18.08
CA TYR A 560 16.80 5.05 -18.33
C TYR A 560 18.07 4.74 -17.54
N ASP A 561 19.00 5.70 -17.41
CA ASP A 561 20.28 5.51 -16.72
C ASP A 561 20.23 5.81 -15.21
N ARG A 562 19.25 6.60 -14.76
CA ARG A 562 19.16 7.02 -13.38
C ARG A 562 18.94 5.85 -12.42
N GLN A 563 19.67 5.84 -11.30
CA GLN A 563 19.39 4.94 -10.17
C GLN A 563 18.09 5.34 -9.46
N LYS A 564 17.45 4.37 -8.80
CA LYS A 564 16.25 4.61 -7.98
C LYS A 564 16.54 5.65 -6.90
N HIS A 565 15.77 6.72 -6.94
CA HIS A 565 15.66 7.69 -5.86
C HIS A 565 14.33 7.45 -5.11
N PRO A 566 14.34 7.23 -3.78
CA PRO A 566 13.11 7.04 -3.03
C PRO A 566 12.25 8.30 -3.09
N PHE A 567 10.93 8.14 -3.20
CA PHE A 567 10.01 9.27 -3.05
C PHE A 567 9.99 9.69 -1.58
N THR A 568 10.54 10.87 -1.29
CA THR A 568 10.56 11.50 0.03
C THR A 568 10.32 12.99 -0.11
N THR A 569 9.80 13.62 0.94
CA THR A 569 9.74 15.08 1.04
C THR A 569 11.04 15.61 1.65
N PRO A 570 11.39 16.89 1.40
CA PRO A 570 12.44 17.54 2.16
C PRO A 570 12.20 17.38 3.66
N PRO A 571 13.22 17.05 4.47
CA PRO A 571 13.10 17.04 5.92
C PRO A 571 12.92 18.46 6.45
N ALA A 572 12.38 18.59 7.66
CA ALA A 572 12.23 19.89 8.32
C ALA A 572 13.58 20.61 8.47
N LYS A 573 13.64 21.91 8.11
CA LYS A 573 14.87 22.71 8.04
C LYS A 573 15.14 23.43 9.36
N PHE A 574 16.00 22.88 10.19
CA PHE A 574 16.43 23.52 11.44
C PHE A 574 17.28 24.76 11.17
N GLY A 575 16.94 25.88 11.84
CA GLY A 575 17.64 27.16 11.71
C GLY A 575 17.01 28.14 10.71
N GLU A 576 15.95 27.74 10.04
CA GLU A 576 15.11 28.56 9.16
C GLU A 576 13.67 28.57 9.67
N ALA A 577 12.84 29.50 9.19
CA ALA A 577 11.40 29.47 9.43
C ALA A 577 10.80 28.29 8.64
N ASP A 578 10.46 27.21 9.34
CA ASP A 578 9.93 25.99 8.74
C ASP A 578 8.62 25.57 9.42
N ALA A 579 7.54 25.51 8.66
CA ALA A 579 6.21 25.23 9.18
C ALA A 579 6.04 23.80 9.74
N MET A 580 6.82 22.84 9.25
CA MET A 580 6.83 21.49 9.84
C MET A 580 7.50 21.49 11.22
N LEU A 581 8.58 22.27 11.41
CA LEU A 581 9.17 22.44 12.74
C LEU A 581 8.22 23.17 13.71
N GLU A 582 7.50 24.19 13.24
CA GLU A 582 6.45 24.86 14.04
C GLU A 582 5.41 23.83 14.48
N LEU A 583 4.89 23.00 13.55
CA LEU A 583 3.90 21.97 13.85
C LEU A 583 4.42 20.93 14.87
N PHE A 584 5.66 20.45 14.73
CA PHE A 584 6.30 19.58 15.72
C PHE A 584 6.37 20.27 17.08
N GLY A 585 6.84 21.50 17.13
CA GLY A 585 6.97 22.29 18.35
C GLY A 585 5.65 22.52 19.06
N ASP A 586 4.61 22.91 18.32
CA ASP A 586 3.28 23.17 18.85
C ASP A 586 2.65 21.91 19.46
N VAL A 587 2.69 20.77 18.73
CA VAL A 587 2.11 19.52 19.22
C VAL A 587 2.92 18.95 20.39
N PHE A 588 4.25 18.99 20.34
CA PHE A 588 5.09 18.44 21.40
C PHE A 588 5.10 19.29 22.68
N ALA A 589 4.82 20.59 22.58
CA ALA A 589 4.62 21.46 23.74
C ALA A 589 3.21 21.34 24.36
N SER A 590 2.23 20.87 23.59
CA SER A 590 0.83 20.79 24.02
C SER A 590 0.54 19.58 24.93
N SER A 591 -0.64 19.57 25.57
CA SER A 591 -1.15 18.41 26.31
C SER A 591 -1.44 17.19 25.46
N LEU A 592 -1.57 17.33 24.13
CA LEU A 592 -1.80 16.20 23.22
C LEU A 592 -0.71 15.13 23.33
N LEU A 593 0.53 15.55 23.51
CA LEU A 593 1.65 14.61 23.70
C LEU A 593 1.59 13.93 25.08
N ASP A 594 1.06 14.60 26.12
CA ASP A 594 0.92 14.01 27.45
C ASP A 594 -0.27 13.03 27.53
N ASP A 595 -1.32 13.26 26.74
CA ASP A 595 -2.56 12.47 26.76
C ASP A 595 -2.40 11.09 26.08
N GLN A 596 -1.45 10.93 25.14
CA GLN A 596 -1.26 9.68 24.43
C GLN A 596 -0.41 8.67 25.23
N PRO A 597 -0.73 7.36 25.21
CA PRO A 597 -0.07 6.37 26.08
C PRO A 597 1.18 5.73 25.51
N ILE A 598 1.58 6.04 24.26
CA ILE A 598 2.62 5.30 23.52
C ILE A 598 4.02 5.83 23.88
N PHE A 599 4.22 7.14 23.88
CA PHE A 599 5.53 7.78 24.03
C PHE A 599 5.69 8.46 25.39
N ASP A 600 6.91 8.48 25.89
CA ASP A 600 7.33 9.31 27.02
C ASP A 600 7.44 10.77 26.55
N ALA A 601 6.52 11.60 26.99
CA ALA A 601 6.45 13.01 26.58
C ALA A 601 7.72 13.79 26.96
N ALA A 602 8.33 13.50 28.12
CA ALA A 602 9.58 14.15 28.54
C ALA A 602 10.75 13.74 27.66
N ALA A 603 10.84 12.47 27.27
CA ALA A 603 11.87 11.98 26.34
C ALA A 603 11.74 12.60 24.95
N VAL A 604 10.50 12.71 24.44
CA VAL A 604 10.23 13.36 23.12
C VAL A 604 10.62 14.83 23.15
N ARG A 605 10.23 15.58 24.20
CA ARG A 605 10.56 17.01 24.33
C ARG A 605 12.08 17.22 24.40
N ARG A 606 12.80 16.39 25.17
CA ARG A 606 14.28 16.45 25.23
C ARG A 606 14.89 16.19 23.85
N LEU A 607 14.47 15.12 23.19
CA LEU A 607 14.95 14.78 21.85
C LEU A 607 14.77 15.97 20.88
N PHE A 608 13.60 16.60 20.88
CA PHE A 608 13.30 17.73 19.99
C PHE A 608 14.13 18.97 20.33
N GLN A 609 14.34 19.27 21.61
CA GLN A 609 15.15 20.40 22.09
C GLN A 609 16.65 20.26 21.76
N GLU A 610 17.17 19.02 21.77
CA GLU A 610 18.59 18.73 21.50
C GLU A 610 18.91 18.68 20.00
N LEU A 611 17.91 18.55 19.13
CA LEU A 611 18.10 18.38 17.68
C LEU A 611 18.84 19.55 17.00
N PRO A 612 18.60 20.83 17.32
CA PRO A 612 19.34 21.95 16.69
C PRO A 612 20.85 21.87 16.88
N GLU A 613 21.31 21.23 17.96
CA GLU A 613 22.73 21.07 18.31
C GLU A 613 23.39 19.85 17.62
N GLN A 614 22.57 18.94 17.04
CA GLN A 614 23.06 17.74 16.36
C GLN A 614 23.60 18.05 14.95
N PRO A 615 24.57 17.26 14.45
CA PRO A 615 25.01 17.37 13.05
C PRO A 615 23.85 17.14 12.05
N PRO A 616 23.87 17.81 10.88
CA PRO A 616 22.79 17.71 9.88
C PRO A 616 22.42 16.27 9.50
N GLU A 617 23.40 15.38 9.35
CA GLU A 617 23.19 13.96 9.03
C GLU A 617 22.39 13.20 10.10
N GLN A 618 22.58 13.55 11.38
CA GLN A 618 21.84 12.97 12.49
C GLN A 618 20.40 13.50 12.56
N ARG A 619 20.19 14.77 12.22
CA ARG A 619 18.85 15.39 12.17
C ARG A 619 17.96 14.72 11.13
N VAL A 620 18.47 14.44 9.91
CA VAL A 620 17.77 13.67 8.88
C VAL A 620 17.37 12.29 9.39
N GLY A 621 18.26 11.64 10.15
CA GLY A 621 18.00 10.32 10.74
C GLY A 621 16.90 10.30 11.82
N VAL A 622 16.53 11.48 12.38
CA VAL A 622 15.50 11.62 13.42
C VAL A 622 14.16 12.09 12.85
N ASP A 623 14.14 12.70 11.67
CA ASP A 623 12.90 13.19 11.02
C ASP A 623 11.79 12.13 10.98
N GLY A 624 12.13 10.89 10.62
CA GLY A 624 11.18 9.78 10.61
C GLY A 624 10.61 9.43 11.98
N LEU A 625 11.40 9.61 13.05
CA LEU A 625 10.94 9.42 14.42
C LEU A 625 9.99 10.53 14.85
N LEU A 626 10.29 11.79 14.53
CA LEU A 626 9.41 12.94 14.82
C LEU A 626 8.07 12.81 14.10
N ASN A 627 8.09 12.45 12.81
CA ASN A 627 6.85 12.21 12.05
C ASN A 627 6.02 11.08 12.66
N ARG A 628 6.65 10.02 13.15
CA ARG A 628 5.95 8.91 13.81
C ARG A 628 5.31 9.36 15.13
N VAL A 629 6.03 10.12 15.95
CA VAL A 629 5.48 10.67 17.21
C VAL A 629 4.32 11.60 16.91
N LEU A 630 4.48 12.55 15.99
CA LEU A 630 3.44 13.50 15.60
C LEU A 630 2.19 12.78 15.10
N SER A 631 2.34 11.85 14.15
CA SER A 631 1.19 11.17 13.55
C SER A 631 0.45 10.28 14.55
N LEU A 632 1.13 9.54 15.43
CA LEU A 632 0.47 8.72 16.46
C LEU A 632 -0.19 9.58 17.54
N THR A 633 0.38 10.74 17.89
CA THR A 633 -0.24 11.72 18.78
C THR A 633 -1.53 12.27 18.17
N LEU A 634 -1.49 12.68 16.91
CA LEU A 634 -2.68 13.17 16.19
C LEU A 634 -3.72 12.06 15.96
N MET A 635 -3.30 10.81 15.71
CA MET A 635 -4.22 9.66 15.65
C MET A 635 -4.94 9.47 16.98
N HIS A 636 -4.21 9.55 18.11
CA HIS A 636 -4.81 9.42 19.43
C HIS A 636 -5.95 10.42 19.63
N GLN A 637 -5.71 11.68 19.29
CA GLN A 637 -6.71 12.75 19.38
C GLN A 637 -7.88 12.55 18.39
N ARG A 638 -7.55 12.38 17.10
CA ARG A 638 -8.56 12.40 16.02
C ARG A 638 -9.53 11.23 16.09
N PHE A 639 -9.06 10.05 16.52
CA PHE A 639 -9.90 8.85 16.66
C PHE A 639 -10.49 8.69 18.08
N GLY A 640 -10.19 9.59 19.02
CA GLY A 640 -10.63 9.47 20.40
C GLY A 640 -10.17 8.15 21.02
N MET A 641 -8.89 7.80 20.80
CA MET A 641 -8.36 6.51 21.24
C MET A 641 -8.37 6.42 22.76
N SER A 642 -8.95 5.35 23.30
CA SER A 642 -8.83 5.02 24.72
C SER A 642 -7.60 4.13 24.98
N GLN A 643 -7.18 4.11 26.24
CA GLN A 643 -6.04 3.30 26.71
C GLN A 643 -6.26 1.80 26.56
#